data_f99c2da112540482bc4c814c03d967d6
#
_entry.id   f99c2da112540482bc4c814c03d967d6
#
_cell.length_a   1.000
_cell.length_b   1.000
_cell.length_c   1.000
_cell.angle_alpha   90.00
_cell.angle_beta   90.00
_cell.angle_gamma   90.00
#
_symmetry.space_group_name_H-M   'P 1'
#
loop_
_entity.id
_entity.type
_entity.pdbx_description
1 polymer ?
#
loop_
_entity_poly.entity_id
_entity_poly.type
_entity_poly.pdbx_seq_one_letter_code
_entity_poly.pdbx_strand_id
1 'polypeptide(L)'
;MTFKNLMAGASVLSLAMMAGCAPEETTSTETPVAEDTAATPTVEDARAFLAKADAELGAMNKEIAPIYWEQATNITPETNAAAAEAGARGTKLAVQYANETKKFKDVDLPPDLRRKMQKLQGGLVLPAPSTEGAAEELSQITTGLDATYSTGTYGFQNNIGEVSALLTEVNGEGSFDISALTLDQLSTIIEQSRNPEVLQEAWEGWRTVSPPMKDDYARMVEIANAGAEELGYDNVAQMWLGAYDMPAAEMEEEVARLWTQVEPLYDELHCFVRAELNEQYGDETQPATGPIRADLLGNMWAQSWSEIYPIVIPEDLPGPSYDLTEQLIENDYDPIKMVETGEAFFSSLGFRELPETFWERSMIVRPPAPREVVCHASAWDVDDEEDIRIKMCTEVNAEDFMTVHHELGHNYYQRAYKDVDFIYKTGAHDGFHEAIGDLISLSITPHYLEQIGLIEEDQIPGADADLALLLNTALDKIAFLPFAITVDQWRWSVLDGSTPPEQYNEKWWERRLANQGIVPPAPRPDDAFDPGAKYHIPGNTPYLRYFLSYILQFQFHKAACDIAGWEGPLHRCSIYGNEEVGQRLNAMLEMGASEPWPDALEAFTGTREMDGSAITEYFTPLIDYMKEENDGRSCGWE
;
A
#
# COMPACT_ATOMS: atom_id res chain seq x y z
N MET A 1 9.16 -6.49 -7.18
CA MET A 1 9.19 -6.59 -5.70
C MET A 1 10.61 -6.94 -5.26
N THR A 2 11.28 -6.11 -4.50
CA THR A 2 12.52 -6.49 -3.83
C THR A 2 12.20 -7.32 -2.59
N PHE A 3 13.11 -8.17 -2.13
CA PHE A 3 12.99 -8.97 -0.90
C PHE A 3 12.45 -8.18 0.31
N LYS A 4 12.73 -6.89 0.40
CA LYS A 4 12.19 -6.00 1.44
C LYS A 4 10.67 -5.80 1.36
N ASN A 5 10.08 -5.84 0.18
CA ASN A 5 8.63 -5.72 -0.01
C ASN A 5 7.90 -7.06 0.15
N LEU A 6 8.60 -8.19 -0.06
CA LEU A 6 8.05 -9.54 0.11
C LEU A 6 7.91 -9.98 1.58
N MET A 7 8.62 -9.36 2.52
CA MET A 7 8.47 -9.68 3.95
C MET A 7 7.07 -9.38 4.51
N ALA A 8 6.25 -8.63 3.78
CA ALA A 8 4.89 -8.29 4.19
C ALA A 8 3.80 -9.29 3.73
N GLY A 9 4.15 -10.30 2.92
CA GLY A 9 3.14 -11.16 2.28
C GLY A 9 3.43 -12.67 2.23
N ALA A 10 4.48 -13.18 2.86
CA ALA A 10 4.81 -14.61 2.77
C ALA A 10 4.26 -15.41 3.97
N SER A 11 3.06 -15.95 3.82
CA SER A 11 2.52 -16.99 4.71
C SER A 11 3.24 -18.32 4.43
N VAL A 12 4.05 -18.78 5.37
CA VAL A 12 4.75 -20.07 5.28
C VAL A 12 3.85 -21.16 5.83
N LEU A 13 3.36 -22.05 4.96
CA LEU A 13 2.75 -23.33 5.37
C LEU A 13 3.85 -24.26 5.91
N SER A 14 3.92 -24.41 7.23
CA SER A 14 4.84 -25.34 7.89
C SER A 14 4.17 -26.70 8.08
N LEU A 15 4.61 -27.70 7.32
CA LEU A 15 4.28 -29.11 7.59
C LEU A 15 5.21 -29.62 8.70
N ALA A 16 4.64 -29.95 9.85
CA ALA A 16 5.38 -30.53 10.97
C ALA A 16 5.70 -32.02 10.69
N MET A 17 6.99 -32.38 10.60
CA MET A 17 7.43 -33.78 10.75
C MET A 17 7.98 -33.95 12.16
N MET A 18 7.31 -34.81 12.96
CA MET A 18 7.80 -35.32 14.22
C MET A 18 8.90 -36.37 13.99
N ALA A 19 10.07 -36.15 14.54
CA ALA A 19 11.03 -37.20 14.78
C ALA A 19 11.56 -37.09 16.22
N GLY A 20 11.20 -38.05 17.05
CA GLY A 20 11.67 -38.14 18.43
C GLY A 20 13.11 -38.67 18.52
N CYS A 21 13.88 -38.08 19.44
CA CYS A 21 15.08 -38.71 19.99
C CYS A 21 15.14 -38.55 21.50
N ALA A 22 15.46 -39.62 22.18
CA ALA A 22 15.57 -39.72 23.64
C ALA A 22 16.87 -39.08 24.17
N PRO A 23 16.95 -38.67 25.45
CA PRO A 23 18.13 -38.00 26.00
C PRO A 23 19.20 -39.00 26.44
N GLU A 24 20.44 -38.70 26.11
CA GLU A 24 21.63 -39.30 26.70
C GLU A 24 22.20 -38.40 27.79
N GLU A 25 22.26 -38.89 29.01
CA GLU A 25 22.93 -38.23 30.14
C GLU A 25 24.44 -38.25 29.96
N THR A 26 25.08 -37.10 29.88
CA THR A 26 26.52 -36.96 30.04
C THR A 26 26.84 -36.02 31.20
N THR A 27 27.41 -36.59 32.24
CA THR A 27 28.06 -35.86 33.36
C THR A 27 29.27 -35.09 32.86
N SER A 28 29.23 -33.73 32.98
CA SER A 28 30.38 -32.88 32.73
C SER A 28 30.94 -32.30 34.05
N THR A 29 32.20 -32.52 34.24
CA THR A 29 33.06 -31.89 35.26
C THR A 29 33.22 -30.40 34.93
N GLU A 30 32.84 -29.55 35.89
CA GLU A 30 33.07 -28.11 35.83
C GLU A 30 34.54 -27.76 35.80
N THR A 31 34.99 -27.17 34.69
CA THR A 31 36.22 -26.37 34.61
C THR A 31 35.81 -24.89 34.70
N PRO A 32 36.45 -24.03 35.47
CA PRO A 32 36.09 -22.63 35.55
C PRO A 32 36.29 -21.97 34.17
N VAL A 33 35.17 -21.50 33.58
CA VAL A 33 35.19 -20.68 32.38
C VAL A 33 35.82 -19.35 32.77
N ALA A 34 36.93 -19.00 32.15
CA ALA A 34 37.45 -17.63 32.18
C ALA A 34 36.36 -16.71 31.60
N GLU A 35 36.01 -15.65 32.33
CA GLU A 35 35.19 -14.56 31.77
C GLU A 35 35.96 -14.00 30.56
N ASP A 36 35.48 -14.37 29.38
CA ASP A 36 35.88 -13.75 28.14
C ASP A 36 35.23 -12.34 28.15
N THR A 37 35.98 -11.35 28.60
CA THR A 37 35.59 -9.95 28.46
C THR A 37 35.60 -9.64 26.98
N ALA A 38 34.49 -9.92 26.29
CA ALA A 38 34.29 -9.52 24.89
C ALA A 38 34.59 -8.01 24.81
N ALA A 39 35.58 -7.64 23.99
CA ALA A 39 35.94 -6.24 23.80
C ALA A 39 34.69 -5.46 23.36
N THR A 40 34.45 -4.29 23.96
CA THR A 40 33.35 -3.41 23.56
C THR A 40 33.45 -3.14 22.06
N PRO A 41 32.38 -3.36 21.28
CA PRO A 41 32.40 -3.13 19.84
C PRO A 41 32.80 -1.68 19.50
N THR A 42 33.54 -1.51 18.42
CA THR A 42 34.01 -0.22 17.92
C THR A 42 33.25 0.24 16.71
N VAL A 43 33.44 1.50 16.29
CA VAL A 43 32.88 2.03 15.02
C VAL A 43 33.38 1.22 13.81
N GLU A 44 34.64 0.74 13.85
CA GLU A 44 35.22 -0.07 12.77
C GLU A 44 34.59 -1.47 12.72
N ASP A 45 34.25 -2.06 13.86
CA ASP A 45 33.52 -3.31 13.93
C ASP A 45 32.11 -3.14 13.34
N ALA A 46 31.43 -2.01 13.61
CA ALA A 46 30.12 -1.68 13.05
C ALA A 46 30.20 -1.51 11.53
N ARG A 47 31.24 -0.86 11.02
CA ARG A 47 31.46 -0.70 9.57
C ARG A 47 31.68 -2.05 8.89
N ALA A 48 32.52 -2.91 9.45
CA ALA A 48 32.78 -4.24 8.94
C ALA A 48 31.51 -5.12 8.97
N PHE A 49 30.71 -5.03 10.05
CA PHE A 49 29.44 -5.72 10.19
C PHE A 49 28.44 -5.30 9.10
N LEU A 50 28.24 -3.99 8.91
CA LEU A 50 27.31 -3.46 7.90
C LEU A 50 27.73 -3.83 6.47
N ALA A 51 29.02 -3.76 6.15
CA ALA A 51 29.53 -4.18 4.85
C ALA A 51 29.28 -5.67 4.58
N LYS A 52 29.45 -6.51 5.61
CA LYS A 52 29.13 -7.95 5.52
C LYS A 52 27.64 -8.19 5.34
N ALA A 53 26.79 -7.52 6.14
CA ALA A 53 25.33 -7.65 6.05
C ALA A 53 24.83 -7.27 4.65
N ASP A 54 25.31 -6.16 4.12
CA ASP A 54 24.99 -5.66 2.79
C ASP A 54 25.30 -6.69 1.69
N ALA A 55 26.52 -7.22 1.71
CA ALA A 55 26.97 -8.21 0.72
C ALA A 55 26.20 -9.53 0.80
N GLU A 56 25.94 -10.04 2.02
CA GLU A 56 25.24 -11.33 2.17
C GLU A 56 23.73 -11.21 1.90
N LEU A 57 23.09 -10.10 2.29
CA LEU A 57 21.68 -9.85 1.98
C LEU A 57 21.47 -9.63 0.48
N GLY A 58 22.36 -8.88 -0.19
CA GLY A 58 22.31 -8.71 -1.64
C GLY A 58 22.52 -10.02 -2.41
N ALA A 59 23.49 -10.86 -1.96
CA ALA A 59 23.69 -12.18 -2.56
C ALA A 59 22.46 -13.09 -2.38
N MET A 60 21.82 -13.03 -1.20
CA MET A 60 20.59 -13.78 -0.91
C MET A 60 19.43 -13.29 -1.79
N ASN A 61 19.27 -11.97 -1.99
CA ASN A 61 18.22 -11.43 -2.86
C ASN A 61 18.36 -11.94 -4.29
N LYS A 62 19.58 -11.88 -4.86
CA LYS A 62 19.87 -12.39 -6.22
C LYS A 62 19.58 -13.90 -6.38
N GLU A 63 19.69 -14.68 -5.30
CA GLU A 63 19.33 -16.10 -5.30
C GLU A 63 17.81 -16.32 -5.23
N ILE A 64 17.11 -15.51 -4.43
CA ILE A 64 15.69 -15.71 -4.09
C ILE A 64 14.75 -15.08 -5.13
N ALA A 65 15.07 -13.90 -5.65
CA ALA A 65 14.18 -13.18 -6.55
C ALA A 65 13.76 -13.98 -7.81
N PRO A 66 14.65 -14.73 -8.47
CA PRO A 66 14.25 -15.60 -9.58
C PRO A 66 13.28 -16.72 -9.16
N ILE A 67 13.39 -17.23 -7.94
CA ILE A 67 12.51 -18.29 -7.42
C ILE A 67 11.09 -17.73 -7.20
N TYR A 68 10.98 -16.53 -6.65
CA TYR A 68 9.69 -15.86 -6.51
C TYR A 68 9.07 -15.48 -7.86
N TRP A 69 9.90 -15.02 -8.80
CA TRP A 69 9.44 -14.78 -10.15
C TRP A 69 8.85 -16.02 -10.80
N GLU A 70 9.56 -17.16 -10.72
CA GLU A 70 9.07 -18.43 -11.25
C GLU A 70 7.76 -18.85 -10.57
N GLN A 71 7.66 -18.72 -9.24
CA GLN A 71 6.44 -19.03 -8.51
C GLN A 71 5.27 -18.14 -8.96
N ALA A 72 5.47 -16.83 -9.09
CA ALA A 72 4.41 -15.89 -9.45
C ALA A 72 3.92 -16.07 -10.90
N THR A 73 4.80 -16.55 -11.78
CA THR A 73 4.51 -16.73 -13.22
C THR A 73 4.27 -18.20 -13.63
N ASN A 74 4.33 -19.13 -12.70
CA ASN A 74 4.11 -20.58 -12.93
C ASN A 74 3.75 -21.27 -11.62
N ILE A 75 2.49 -21.14 -11.20
CA ILE A 75 2.02 -21.64 -9.89
C ILE A 75 1.86 -23.15 -9.94
N THR A 76 2.71 -23.87 -9.20
CA THR A 76 2.64 -25.32 -8.99
C THR A 76 2.96 -25.64 -7.53
N PRO A 77 2.63 -26.86 -7.03
CA PRO A 77 3.08 -27.26 -5.70
C PRO A 77 4.60 -27.16 -5.51
N GLU A 78 5.38 -27.44 -6.55
CA GLU A 78 6.84 -27.41 -6.55
C GLU A 78 7.38 -25.97 -6.45
N THR A 79 6.85 -25.03 -7.26
CA THR A 79 7.26 -23.63 -7.23
C THR A 79 6.83 -22.96 -5.93
N ASN A 80 5.63 -23.28 -5.40
CA ASN A 80 5.18 -22.82 -4.09
C ASN A 80 6.11 -23.30 -2.98
N ALA A 81 6.50 -24.57 -2.98
CA ALA A 81 7.42 -25.12 -1.99
C ALA A 81 8.81 -24.47 -2.07
N ALA A 82 9.34 -24.25 -3.29
CA ALA A 82 10.62 -23.59 -3.51
C ALA A 82 10.60 -22.14 -3.02
N ALA A 83 9.54 -21.40 -3.31
CA ALA A 83 9.37 -20.02 -2.84
C ALA A 83 9.27 -19.94 -1.31
N ALA A 84 8.52 -20.84 -0.69
CA ALA A 84 8.42 -20.91 0.78
C ALA A 84 9.78 -21.21 1.44
N GLU A 85 10.56 -22.17 0.90
CA GLU A 85 11.91 -22.47 1.41
C GLU A 85 12.86 -21.28 1.23
N ALA A 86 12.84 -20.64 0.06
CA ALA A 86 13.65 -19.46 -0.25
C ALA A 86 13.30 -18.30 0.71
N GLY A 87 12.00 -18.03 0.93
CA GLY A 87 11.52 -17.00 1.85
C GLY A 87 11.97 -17.25 3.29
N ALA A 88 11.86 -18.48 3.77
CA ALA A 88 12.33 -18.84 5.11
C ALA A 88 13.83 -18.58 5.31
N ARG A 89 14.66 -18.88 4.29
CA ARG A 89 16.12 -18.62 4.33
C ARG A 89 16.40 -17.11 4.35
N GLY A 90 15.75 -16.34 3.50
CA GLY A 90 15.91 -14.89 3.42
C GLY A 90 15.48 -14.20 4.71
N THR A 91 14.29 -14.54 5.21
CA THR A 91 13.77 -14.01 6.48
C THR A 91 14.72 -14.31 7.64
N LYS A 92 15.22 -15.56 7.73
CA LYS A 92 16.18 -15.94 8.78
C LYS A 92 17.46 -15.10 8.74
N LEU A 93 18.00 -14.84 7.54
CA LEU A 93 19.20 -14.03 7.39
C LEU A 93 18.95 -12.57 7.78
N ALA A 94 17.85 -11.98 7.32
CA ALA A 94 17.48 -10.61 7.65
C ALA A 94 17.24 -10.41 9.15
N VAL A 95 16.49 -11.32 9.79
CA VAL A 95 16.26 -11.33 11.24
C VAL A 95 17.58 -11.47 12.01
N GLN A 96 18.48 -12.34 11.55
CA GLN A 96 19.80 -12.49 12.15
C GLN A 96 20.56 -11.15 12.14
N TYR A 97 20.68 -10.50 10.98
CA TYR A 97 21.42 -9.25 10.87
C TYR A 97 20.76 -8.11 11.66
N ALA A 98 19.44 -7.97 11.60
CA ALA A 98 18.74 -6.97 12.39
C ALA A 98 18.95 -7.17 13.90
N ASN A 99 18.87 -8.41 14.41
CA ASN A 99 19.16 -8.72 15.81
C ASN A 99 20.64 -8.50 16.20
N GLU A 100 21.57 -8.75 15.28
CA GLU A 100 23.01 -8.53 15.55
C GLU A 100 23.37 -7.05 15.70
N THR A 101 22.53 -6.11 15.20
CA THR A 101 22.71 -4.67 15.42
C THR A 101 22.71 -4.28 16.91
N LYS A 102 22.02 -5.07 17.78
CA LYS A 102 21.99 -4.88 19.25
C LYS A 102 23.40 -4.75 19.87
N LYS A 103 24.41 -5.40 19.26
CA LYS A 103 25.79 -5.33 19.72
C LYS A 103 26.36 -3.90 19.68
N PHE A 104 25.78 -3.03 18.85
CA PHE A 104 26.28 -1.68 18.59
C PHE A 104 25.42 -0.58 19.21
N LYS A 105 24.38 -0.92 20.00
CA LYS A 105 23.44 0.05 20.57
C LYS A 105 24.10 1.14 21.42
N ASP A 106 25.17 0.79 22.14
CA ASP A 106 25.91 1.69 23.02
C ASP A 106 27.15 2.31 22.34
N VAL A 107 27.37 2.04 21.04
CA VAL A 107 28.47 2.62 20.27
C VAL A 107 28.03 3.96 19.71
N ASP A 108 28.83 5.02 19.92
CA ASP A 108 28.58 6.33 19.30
C ASP A 108 28.91 6.28 17.82
N LEU A 109 27.92 5.86 16.99
CA LEU A 109 28.09 5.69 15.57
C LEU A 109 27.94 7.03 14.82
N PRO A 110 28.79 7.27 13.78
CA PRO A 110 28.56 8.33 12.81
C PRO A 110 27.14 8.24 12.20
N PRO A 111 26.54 9.38 11.76
CA PRO A 111 25.15 9.40 11.25
C PRO A 111 24.88 8.40 10.12
N ASP A 112 25.81 8.26 9.17
CA ASP A 112 25.72 7.31 8.05
C ASP A 112 25.59 5.84 8.51
N LEU A 113 26.44 5.41 9.45
CA LEU A 113 26.39 4.06 9.99
C LEU A 113 25.18 3.84 10.88
N ARG A 114 24.78 4.85 11.66
CA ARG A 114 23.58 4.81 12.49
C ARG A 114 22.35 4.61 11.62
N ARG A 115 22.22 5.41 10.55
CA ARG A 115 21.11 5.31 9.59
C ARG A 115 21.07 3.94 8.89
N LYS A 116 22.23 3.42 8.46
CA LYS A 116 22.30 2.08 7.84
C LYS A 116 21.90 0.96 8.81
N MET A 117 22.24 1.10 10.12
CA MET A 117 21.74 0.19 11.18
C MET A 117 20.22 0.27 11.31
N GLN A 118 19.64 1.48 11.32
CA GLN A 118 18.19 1.67 11.42
C GLN A 118 17.45 1.08 10.22
N LYS A 119 17.95 1.28 8.99
CA LYS A 119 17.38 0.67 7.78
C LYS A 119 17.44 -0.86 7.84
N LEU A 120 18.51 -1.43 8.38
CA LEU A 120 18.62 -2.87 8.59
C LEU A 120 17.62 -3.39 9.65
N GLN A 121 17.41 -2.66 10.75
CA GLN A 121 16.39 -2.97 11.76
C GLN A 121 14.97 -2.80 11.24
N GLY A 122 14.71 -1.72 10.50
CA GLY A 122 13.40 -1.43 9.89
C GLY A 122 12.93 -2.46 8.85
N GLY A 123 13.81 -3.39 8.44
CA GLY A 123 13.41 -4.57 7.67
C GLY A 123 12.58 -5.58 8.48
N LEU A 124 12.54 -5.46 9.82
CA LEU A 124 11.66 -6.25 10.69
C LEU A 124 10.36 -5.49 10.94
N VAL A 125 9.25 -6.02 10.48
CA VAL A 125 7.93 -5.44 10.80
C VAL A 125 7.57 -5.70 12.27
N LEU A 126 7.76 -6.93 12.73
CA LEU A 126 7.53 -7.36 14.11
C LEU A 126 8.80 -8.07 14.64
N PRO A 127 9.59 -7.42 15.49
CA PRO A 127 10.75 -8.06 16.12
C PRO A 127 10.30 -9.01 17.23
N ALA A 128 10.98 -10.15 17.37
CA ALA A 128 10.83 -11.03 18.52
C ALA A 128 11.98 -10.82 19.51
N PRO A 129 11.74 -10.91 20.83
CA PRO A 129 12.81 -10.89 21.82
C PRO A 129 13.69 -12.15 21.73
N SER A 130 14.86 -12.10 22.34
CA SER A 130 15.80 -13.24 22.37
C SER A 130 15.38 -14.37 23.35
N THR A 131 14.23 -14.23 24.01
CA THR A 131 13.65 -15.27 24.87
C THR A 131 13.36 -16.53 24.07
N GLU A 132 13.78 -17.70 24.60
CA GLU A 132 13.56 -19.01 23.95
C GLU A 132 12.06 -19.24 23.68
N GLY A 133 11.74 -19.61 22.43
CA GLY A 133 10.37 -19.88 21.97
C GLY A 133 9.56 -18.65 21.54
N ALA A 134 10.01 -17.42 21.80
CA ALA A 134 9.23 -16.22 21.50
C ALA A 134 9.09 -15.98 19.98
N ALA A 135 10.13 -16.24 19.20
CA ALA A 135 10.06 -16.10 17.74
C ALA A 135 9.12 -17.13 17.11
N GLU A 136 9.13 -18.35 17.62
CA GLU A 136 8.24 -19.43 17.20
C GLU A 136 6.77 -19.10 17.55
N GLU A 137 6.51 -18.61 18.76
CA GLU A 137 5.19 -18.18 19.20
C GLU A 137 4.67 -17.04 18.31
N LEU A 138 5.48 -16.00 18.07
CA LEU A 138 5.14 -14.89 17.19
C LEU A 138 4.80 -15.36 15.77
N SER A 139 5.60 -16.26 15.21
CA SER A 139 5.37 -16.83 13.88
C SER A 139 4.07 -17.64 13.82
N GLN A 140 3.76 -18.41 14.85
CA GLN A 140 2.51 -19.17 14.94
C GLN A 140 1.29 -18.25 15.00
N ILE A 141 1.36 -17.20 15.82
CA ILE A 141 0.29 -16.22 15.96
C ILE A 141 0.06 -15.49 14.63
N THR A 142 1.09 -14.93 14.00
CA THR A 142 0.95 -14.18 12.75
C THR A 142 0.41 -15.06 11.62
N THR A 143 0.87 -16.31 11.52
CA THR A 143 0.32 -17.28 10.56
C THR A 143 -1.15 -17.62 10.86
N GLY A 144 -1.52 -17.74 12.13
CA GLY A 144 -2.90 -17.99 12.56
C GLY A 144 -3.84 -16.83 12.23
N LEU A 145 -3.39 -15.59 12.47
CA LEU A 145 -4.14 -14.37 12.13
C LEU A 145 -4.38 -14.26 10.61
N ASP A 146 -3.33 -14.45 9.80
CA ASP A 146 -3.42 -14.44 8.34
C ASP A 146 -4.35 -15.53 7.81
N ALA A 147 -4.22 -16.76 8.31
CA ALA A 147 -5.07 -17.89 7.92
C ALA A 147 -6.55 -17.63 8.27
N THR A 148 -6.84 -17.10 9.45
CA THR A 148 -8.20 -16.78 9.89
C THR A 148 -8.84 -15.72 8.98
N TYR A 149 -8.09 -14.68 8.63
CA TYR A 149 -8.55 -13.67 7.70
C TYR A 149 -8.78 -14.24 6.30
N SER A 150 -7.79 -14.92 5.73
CA SER A 150 -7.78 -15.37 4.33
C SER A 150 -8.79 -16.47 4.04
N THR A 151 -9.17 -17.27 5.05
CA THR A 151 -10.17 -18.34 4.91
C THR A 151 -11.55 -17.94 5.43
N GLY A 152 -11.71 -16.69 5.87
CA GLY A 152 -12.95 -16.18 6.41
C GLY A 152 -14.09 -16.22 5.39
N THR A 153 -15.28 -16.60 5.84
CA THR A 153 -16.50 -16.62 5.01
C THR A 153 -17.69 -16.20 5.85
N TYR A 154 -18.73 -15.74 5.17
CA TYR A 154 -20.03 -15.44 5.80
C TYR A 154 -21.18 -16.01 4.98
N GLY A 155 -22.17 -16.58 5.66
CA GLY A 155 -23.41 -17.09 5.04
C GLY A 155 -24.57 -16.10 5.21
N PHE A 156 -25.07 -15.57 4.10
CA PHE A 156 -26.22 -14.67 4.09
C PHE A 156 -27.47 -15.31 4.68
N GLN A 157 -28.22 -14.55 5.49
CA GLN A 157 -29.42 -15.01 6.18
C GLN A 157 -30.68 -14.42 5.56
N ASN A 158 -30.62 -13.17 5.06
CA ASN A 158 -31.75 -12.43 4.52
C ASN A 158 -31.52 -12.11 3.03
N ASN A 159 -32.56 -11.71 2.31
CA ASN A 159 -32.47 -11.26 0.91
C ASN A 159 -31.72 -12.21 -0.04
N ILE A 160 -31.67 -13.52 0.28
CA ILE A 160 -30.87 -14.55 -0.41
C ILE A 160 -31.13 -14.55 -1.93
N GLY A 161 -32.39 -14.33 -2.35
CA GLY A 161 -32.74 -14.31 -3.76
C GLY A 161 -32.15 -13.14 -4.54
N GLU A 162 -32.10 -11.96 -3.93
CA GLU A 162 -31.48 -10.75 -4.50
C GLU A 162 -29.97 -10.91 -4.59
N VAL A 163 -29.33 -11.34 -3.50
CA VAL A 163 -27.88 -11.58 -3.45
C VAL A 163 -27.45 -12.63 -4.46
N SER A 164 -28.22 -13.73 -4.58
CA SER A 164 -27.94 -14.78 -5.56
C SER A 164 -28.07 -14.28 -7.00
N ALA A 165 -29.05 -13.43 -7.29
CA ALA A 165 -29.22 -12.85 -8.62
C ALA A 165 -28.05 -11.93 -8.97
N LEU A 166 -27.65 -11.04 -8.04
CA LEU A 166 -26.53 -10.12 -8.19
C LEU A 166 -25.20 -10.87 -8.44
N LEU A 167 -24.87 -11.83 -7.60
CA LEU A 167 -23.64 -12.61 -7.77
C LEU A 167 -23.65 -13.48 -9.03
N THR A 168 -24.82 -13.95 -9.47
CA THR A 168 -24.94 -14.69 -10.74
C THR A 168 -24.69 -13.78 -11.94
N GLU A 169 -25.18 -12.55 -11.89
CA GLU A 169 -24.96 -11.55 -12.95
C GLU A 169 -23.48 -11.23 -13.12
N VAL A 170 -22.77 -11.03 -12.02
CA VAL A 170 -21.34 -10.64 -12.04
C VAL A 170 -20.43 -11.85 -12.29
N ASN A 171 -20.63 -12.98 -11.63
CA ASN A 171 -19.68 -14.11 -11.59
C ASN A 171 -20.14 -15.34 -12.39
N GLY A 172 -21.39 -15.39 -12.83
CA GLY A 172 -21.99 -16.56 -13.49
C GLY A 172 -22.62 -17.58 -12.53
N GLU A 173 -23.50 -18.43 -13.08
CA GLU A 173 -24.21 -19.47 -12.31
C GLU A 173 -23.25 -20.49 -11.67
N GLY A 174 -23.48 -20.80 -10.39
CA GLY A 174 -22.76 -21.86 -9.67
C GLY A 174 -21.32 -21.50 -9.26
N SER A 175 -20.93 -20.24 -9.38
CA SER A 175 -19.59 -19.74 -8.99
C SER A 175 -19.44 -19.47 -7.49
N PHE A 176 -20.52 -19.57 -6.68
CA PHE A 176 -20.53 -19.24 -5.26
C PHE A 176 -21.43 -20.17 -4.44
N ASP A 177 -21.17 -20.21 -3.13
CA ASP A 177 -22.02 -20.84 -2.11
C ASP A 177 -22.57 -19.74 -1.18
N ILE A 178 -23.86 -19.42 -1.26
CA ILE A 178 -24.51 -18.37 -0.48
C ILE A 178 -24.38 -18.58 1.04
N SER A 179 -24.12 -19.80 1.48
CA SER A 179 -23.91 -20.13 2.89
C SER A 179 -22.48 -19.91 3.37
N ALA A 180 -21.53 -19.56 2.48
CA ALA A 180 -20.12 -19.38 2.78
C ALA A 180 -19.45 -18.45 1.76
N LEU A 181 -19.95 -17.21 1.64
CA LEU A 181 -19.39 -16.20 0.75
C LEU A 181 -18.02 -15.71 1.24
N THR A 182 -17.09 -15.60 0.30
CA THR A 182 -15.75 -15.07 0.54
C THR A 182 -15.76 -13.53 0.63
N LEU A 183 -14.64 -12.94 1.06
CA LEU A 183 -14.47 -11.49 1.07
C LEU A 183 -14.75 -10.85 -0.29
N ASP A 184 -14.21 -11.43 -1.39
CA ASP A 184 -14.40 -10.89 -2.74
C ASP A 184 -15.87 -10.86 -3.13
N GLN A 185 -16.61 -11.93 -2.82
CA GLN A 185 -18.06 -12.00 -3.10
C GLN A 185 -18.86 -11.02 -2.24
N LEU A 186 -18.48 -10.84 -0.96
CA LEU A 186 -19.09 -9.83 -0.09
C LEU A 186 -18.74 -8.41 -0.54
N SER A 187 -17.53 -8.17 -1.02
CA SER A 187 -17.12 -6.89 -1.61
C SER A 187 -17.93 -6.58 -2.86
N THR A 188 -18.10 -7.54 -3.78
CA THR A 188 -18.99 -7.38 -4.95
C THR A 188 -20.42 -6.99 -4.55
N ILE A 189 -20.95 -7.54 -3.44
CA ILE A 189 -22.28 -7.15 -2.94
C ILE A 189 -22.26 -5.68 -2.46
N ILE A 190 -21.24 -5.26 -1.73
CA ILE A 190 -21.10 -3.87 -1.24
C ILE A 190 -20.96 -2.89 -2.42
N GLU A 191 -20.27 -3.26 -3.47
CA GLU A 191 -20.04 -2.45 -4.66
C GLU A 191 -21.31 -2.29 -5.50
N GLN A 192 -22.05 -3.37 -5.71
CA GLN A 192 -23.12 -3.44 -6.70
C GLN A 192 -24.53 -3.26 -6.11
N SER A 193 -24.76 -3.65 -4.85
CA SER A 193 -26.08 -3.52 -4.24
C SER A 193 -26.41 -2.05 -3.94
N ARG A 194 -27.72 -1.74 -4.00
CA ARG A 194 -28.26 -0.45 -3.54
C ARG A 194 -29.35 -0.66 -2.48
N ASN A 195 -29.47 -1.88 -1.97
CA ASN A 195 -30.39 -2.23 -0.91
C ASN A 195 -29.69 -2.09 0.47
N PRO A 196 -30.09 -1.12 1.33
CA PRO A 196 -29.41 -0.88 2.60
C PRO A 196 -29.39 -2.08 3.56
N GLU A 197 -30.41 -2.97 3.49
CA GLU A 197 -30.45 -4.17 4.34
C GLU A 197 -29.40 -5.20 3.88
N VAL A 198 -29.22 -5.33 2.56
CA VAL A 198 -28.21 -6.22 1.95
C VAL A 198 -26.79 -5.69 2.24
N LEU A 199 -26.58 -4.38 2.07
CA LEU A 199 -25.31 -3.71 2.35
C LEU A 199 -24.91 -3.89 3.81
N GLN A 200 -25.85 -3.65 4.74
CA GLN A 200 -25.62 -3.84 6.18
C GLN A 200 -25.25 -5.29 6.50
N GLU A 201 -25.98 -6.28 5.98
CA GLU A 201 -25.72 -7.69 6.25
C GLU A 201 -24.35 -8.13 5.70
N ALA A 202 -23.99 -7.71 4.49
CA ALA A 202 -22.67 -8.01 3.92
C ALA A 202 -21.54 -7.40 4.76
N TRP A 203 -21.69 -6.15 5.16
CA TRP A 203 -20.73 -5.40 5.95
C TRP A 203 -20.54 -5.99 7.36
N GLU A 204 -21.64 -6.28 8.07
CA GLU A 204 -21.59 -6.91 9.40
C GLU A 204 -21.10 -8.36 9.31
N GLY A 205 -21.50 -9.07 8.27
CA GLY A 205 -21.14 -10.46 8.02
C GLY A 205 -19.63 -10.66 7.93
N TRP A 206 -18.94 -9.87 7.14
CA TRP A 206 -17.48 -9.95 7.06
C TRP A 206 -16.79 -9.70 8.41
N ARG A 207 -17.33 -8.81 9.23
CA ARG A 207 -16.77 -8.48 10.55
C ARG A 207 -16.93 -9.55 11.62
N THR A 208 -17.66 -10.64 11.32
CA THR A 208 -17.72 -11.81 12.19
C THR A 208 -16.46 -12.67 12.16
N VAL A 209 -15.59 -12.46 11.14
CA VAL A 209 -14.32 -13.18 10.98
C VAL A 209 -13.28 -12.75 12.02
N SER A 210 -13.31 -11.49 12.45
CA SER A 210 -12.22 -10.90 13.23
C SER A 210 -12.25 -11.10 14.76
N PRO A 211 -13.39 -11.24 15.46
CA PRO A 211 -13.40 -11.41 16.91
C PRO A 211 -12.49 -12.54 17.45
N PRO A 212 -12.39 -13.72 16.82
CA PRO A 212 -11.49 -14.78 17.26
C PRO A 212 -10.01 -14.43 17.24
N MET A 213 -9.62 -13.41 16.47
CA MET A 213 -8.22 -12.99 16.33
C MET A 213 -7.74 -12.05 17.45
N LYS A 214 -8.67 -11.49 18.26
CA LYS A 214 -8.38 -10.39 19.18
C LYS A 214 -7.32 -10.72 20.24
N ASP A 215 -7.43 -11.87 20.88
CA ASP A 215 -6.51 -12.29 21.94
C ASP A 215 -5.11 -12.59 21.38
N ASP A 216 -5.04 -13.26 20.23
CA ASP A 216 -3.79 -13.55 19.53
C ASP A 216 -3.12 -12.26 19.04
N TYR A 217 -3.90 -11.29 18.56
CA TYR A 217 -3.38 -9.97 18.17
C TYR A 217 -2.78 -9.22 19.37
N ALA A 218 -3.45 -9.23 20.52
CA ALA A 218 -2.92 -8.64 21.74
C ALA A 218 -1.62 -9.32 22.20
N ARG A 219 -1.57 -10.65 22.14
CA ARG A 219 -0.36 -11.42 22.47
C ARG A 219 0.79 -11.13 21.52
N MET A 220 0.52 -11.01 20.23
CA MET A 220 1.50 -10.60 19.22
C MET A 220 2.13 -9.24 19.56
N VAL A 221 1.31 -8.25 19.95
CA VAL A 221 1.77 -6.92 20.36
C VAL A 221 2.73 -6.99 21.54
N GLU A 222 2.40 -7.79 22.56
CA GLU A 222 3.29 -8.00 23.72
C GLU A 222 4.67 -8.54 23.32
N ILE A 223 4.68 -9.59 22.48
CA ILE A 223 5.94 -10.21 22.03
C ILE A 223 6.75 -9.24 21.18
N ALA A 224 6.09 -8.56 20.23
CA ALA A 224 6.76 -7.63 19.33
C ALA A 224 7.34 -6.41 20.06
N ASN A 225 6.63 -5.88 21.04
CA ASN A 225 7.15 -4.78 21.86
C ASN A 225 8.39 -5.21 22.67
N ALA A 226 8.37 -6.39 23.29
CA ALA A 226 9.55 -6.93 23.97
C ALA A 226 10.75 -7.08 23.00
N GLY A 227 10.51 -7.43 21.75
CA GLY A 227 11.54 -7.47 20.71
C GLY A 227 12.06 -6.08 20.34
N ALA A 228 11.18 -5.09 20.20
CA ALA A 228 11.53 -3.70 19.91
C ALA A 228 12.37 -3.08 21.06
N GLU A 229 12.00 -3.35 22.32
CA GLU A 229 12.79 -2.91 23.49
C GLU A 229 14.22 -3.47 23.46
N GLU A 230 14.40 -4.73 23.07
CA GLU A 230 15.75 -5.29 22.91
C GLU A 230 16.56 -4.62 21.79
N LEU A 231 15.91 -4.11 20.75
CA LEU A 231 16.53 -3.35 19.65
C LEU A 231 16.85 -1.90 20.06
N GLY A 232 16.30 -1.43 21.20
CA GLY A 232 16.56 -0.08 21.74
C GLY A 232 15.44 0.92 21.46
N TYR A 233 14.28 0.48 21.05
CA TYR A 233 13.06 1.28 20.91
C TYR A 233 12.16 1.09 22.13
N ASP A 234 11.31 2.06 22.45
CA ASP A 234 10.35 1.94 23.56
C ASP A 234 9.22 0.95 23.22
N ASN A 235 8.87 0.83 21.92
CA ASN A 235 7.83 -0.04 21.39
C ASN A 235 7.93 -0.15 19.86
N VAL A 236 7.08 -0.97 19.24
CA VAL A 236 7.04 -1.16 17.78
C VAL A 236 6.57 0.10 17.03
N ALA A 237 5.65 0.91 17.61
CA ALA A 237 5.23 2.16 16.96
C ALA A 237 6.41 3.13 16.79
N GLN A 238 7.22 3.29 17.83
CA GLN A 238 8.44 4.11 17.75
C GLN A 238 9.43 3.56 16.70
N MET A 239 9.54 2.23 16.59
CA MET A 239 10.40 1.60 15.58
C MET A 239 9.91 1.90 14.15
N TRP A 240 8.61 1.79 13.90
CA TRP A 240 8.02 2.06 12.58
C TRP A 240 8.16 3.53 12.18
N LEU A 241 7.76 4.44 13.08
CA LEU A 241 7.85 5.88 12.83
C LEU A 241 9.30 6.37 12.66
N GLY A 242 10.23 5.80 13.43
CA GLY A 242 11.66 6.11 13.32
C GLY A 242 12.31 5.69 11.99
N ALA A 243 11.64 4.84 11.19
CA ALA A 243 12.11 4.44 9.86
C ALA A 243 12.04 5.58 8.81
N TYR A 244 11.31 6.67 9.12
CA TYR A 244 11.15 7.84 8.25
C TYR A 244 12.22 8.94 8.43
N ASP A 245 13.40 8.59 8.90
CA ASP A 245 14.56 9.49 9.08
C ASP A 245 14.29 10.71 10.00
N MET A 246 13.31 10.60 10.92
CA MET A 246 12.99 11.62 11.93
C MET A 246 12.53 10.97 13.24
N PRO A 247 12.54 11.71 14.38
CA PRO A 247 11.96 11.22 15.63
C PRO A 247 10.48 10.85 15.47
N ALA A 248 10.02 9.79 16.14
CA ALA A 248 8.65 9.30 16.03
C ALA A 248 7.59 10.39 16.32
N ALA A 249 7.78 11.18 17.37
CA ALA A 249 6.87 12.27 17.72
C ALA A 249 6.81 13.37 16.64
N GLU A 250 7.95 13.68 15.99
CA GLU A 250 7.98 14.64 14.87
C GLU A 250 7.26 14.08 13.64
N MET A 251 7.34 12.77 13.41
CA MET A 251 6.61 12.14 12.30
C MET A 251 5.10 12.13 12.54
N GLU A 252 4.65 11.92 13.78
CA GLU A 252 3.22 12.05 14.12
C GLU A 252 2.71 13.48 13.92
N GLU A 253 3.49 14.50 14.30
CA GLU A 253 3.17 15.91 14.06
C GLU A 253 3.15 16.24 12.56
N GLU A 254 4.07 15.67 11.78
CA GLU A 254 4.13 15.83 10.32
C GLU A 254 2.89 15.24 9.63
N VAL A 255 2.46 14.04 10.02
CA VAL A 255 1.22 13.43 9.52
C VAL A 255 0.01 14.30 9.83
N ALA A 256 -0.10 14.83 11.05
CA ALA A 256 -1.19 15.72 11.45
C ALA A 256 -1.16 17.04 10.65
N ARG A 257 0.03 17.60 10.41
CA ARG A 257 0.22 18.81 9.60
C ARG A 257 -0.23 18.60 8.15
N LEU A 258 0.17 17.49 7.54
CA LEU A 258 -0.21 17.14 6.17
C LEU A 258 -1.72 16.93 6.05
N TRP A 259 -2.33 16.23 7.02
CA TRP A 259 -3.78 16.05 7.04
C TRP A 259 -4.51 17.41 7.09
N THR A 260 -4.11 18.30 7.98
CA THR A 260 -4.73 19.65 8.11
C THR A 260 -4.71 20.45 6.80
N GLN A 261 -3.76 20.19 5.89
CA GLN A 261 -3.72 20.84 4.58
C GLN A 261 -4.79 20.33 3.61
N VAL A 262 -5.22 19.07 3.76
CA VAL A 262 -6.15 18.38 2.85
C VAL A 262 -7.55 18.25 3.43
N GLU A 263 -7.69 18.22 4.75
CA GLU A 263 -8.95 18.06 5.48
C GLU A 263 -10.09 18.98 4.95
N PRO A 264 -9.87 20.27 4.62
CA PRO A 264 -10.94 21.12 4.08
C PRO A 264 -11.52 20.62 2.74
N LEU A 265 -10.74 19.95 1.89
CA LEU A 265 -11.24 19.33 0.67
C LEU A 265 -12.07 18.07 1.01
N TYR A 266 -11.59 17.27 1.97
CA TYR A 266 -12.32 16.10 2.43
C TYR A 266 -13.67 16.48 3.06
N ASP A 267 -13.72 17.54 3.84
CA ASP A 267 -14.95 18.04 4.47
C ASP A 267 -16.02 18.40 3.43
N GLU A 268 -15.62 19.09 2.34
CA GLU A 268 -16.53 19.41 1.24
C GLU A 268 -17.00 18.14 0.51
N LEU A 269 -16.08 17.20 0.26
CA LEU A 269 -16.42 15.92 -0.36
C LEU A 269 -17.38 15.10 0.51
N HIS A 270 -17.11 15.00 1.81
CA HIS A 270 -17.97 14.30 2.77
C HIS A 270 -19.39 14.91 2.81
N CYS A 271 -19.49 16.25 2.86
CA CYS A 271 -20.78 16.94 2.88
C CYS A 271 -21.56 16.69 1.60
N PHE A 272 -20.90 16.79 0.45
CA PHE A 272 -21.49 16.54 -0.87
C PHE A 272 -22.00 15.10 -0.98
N VAL A 273 -21.14 14.11 -0.74
CA VAL A 273 -21.48 12.68 -0.82
C VAL A 273 -22.61 12.31 0.15
N ARG A 274 -22.59 12.84 1.38
CA ARG A 274 -23.67 12.59 2.35
C ARG A 274 -25.04 13.07 1.85
N ALA A 275 -25.07 14.22 1.18
CA ALA A 275 -26.33 14.76 0.66
C ALA A 275 -26.88 13.87 -0.46
N GLU A 276 -26.05 13.40 -1.38
CA GLU A 276 -26.45 12.49 -2.46
C GLU A 276 -26.90 11.12 -1.91
N LEU A 277 -26.20 10.60 -0.89
CA LEU A 277 -26.61 9.38 -0.20
C LEU A 277 -27.92 9.55 0.57
N ASN A 278 -28.18 10.74 1.15
CA ASN A 278 -29.48 11.05 1.77
C ASN A 278 -30.60 11.08 0.73
N GLU A 279 -30.36 11.65 -0.46
CA GLU A 279 -31.34 11.64 -1.55
C GLU A 279 -31.62 10.21 -2.03
N GLN A 280 -30.60 9.38 -2.17
CA GLN A 280 -30.71 7.98 -2.59
C GLN A 280 -31.44 7.10 -1.58
N TYR A 281 -31.14 7.23 -0.28
CA TYR A 281 -31.54 6.28 0.76
C TYR A 281 -32.57 6.84 1.75
N GLY A 282 -32.75 8.16 1.82
CA GLY A 282 -33.66 8.85 2.73
C GLY A 282 -33.16 8.94 4.17
N ASP A 283 -33.82 9.83 4.95
CA ASP A 283 -33.42 10.19 6.32
C ASP A 283 -33.36 9.01 7.31
N GLU A 284 -34.16 7.96 7.10
CA GLU A 284 -34.19 6.78 7.97
C GLU A 284 -32.91 5.93 7.84
N THR A 285 -32.31 5.91 6.66
CA THR A 285 -31.09 5.14 6.37
C THR A 285 -29.84 5.99 6.50
N GLN A 286 -29.82 7.14 5.81
CA GLN A 286 -28.74 8.11 5.85
C GLN A 286 -29.29 9.51 6.13
N PRO A 287 -29.19 10.01 7.36
CA PRO A 287 -29.63 11.37 7.69
C PRO A 287 -28.89 12.45 6.89
N ALA A 288 -29.54 13.56 6.60
CA ALA A 288 -28.95 14.70 5.90
C ALA A 288 -27.83 15.41 6.68
N THR A 289 -27.67 15.12 7.97
CA THR A 289 -26.66 15.70 8.88
C THR A 289 -25.96 14.63 9.69
N GLY A 290 -24.77 14.92 10.22
CA GLY A 290 -23.98 13.98 11.01
C GLY A 290 -23.11 13.05 10.15
N PRO A 291 -22.67 11.92 10.70
CA PRO A 291 -21.77 11.00 10.00
C PRO A 291 -22.47 10.18 8.91
N ILE A 292 -21.68 9.62 8.01
CA ILE A 292 -22.15 8.67 6.98
C ILE A 292 -22.07 7.24 7.53
N ARG A 293 -23.03 6.38 7.20
CA ARG A 293 -22.97 4.94 7.46
C ARG A 293 -21.90 4.30 6.57
N ALA A 294 -20.98 3.54 7.17
CA ALA A 294 -19.82 2.97 6.49
C ALA A 294 -20.15 1.94 5.40
N ASP A 295 -21.28 1.27 5.51
CA ASP A 295 -21.76 0.26 4.56
C ASP A 295 -22.34 0.84 3.27
N LEU A 296 -22.64 2.15 3.21
CA LEU A 296 -23.23 2.82 2.06
C LEU A 296 -22.19 3.37 1.07
N LEU A 297 -20.90 3.27 1.37
CA LEU A 297 -19.82 3.92 0.64
C LEU A 297 -19.15 3.04 -0.44
N GLY A 298 -19.77 1.93 -0.81
CA GLY A 298 -19.35 1.11 -1.95
C GLY A 298 -18.10 0.28 -1.75
N ASN A 299 -17.49 0.31 -0.55
CA ASN A 299 -16.28 -0.46 -0.23
C ASN A 299 -16.38 -1.07 1.16
N MET A 300 -15.92 -2.32 1.32
CA MET A 300 -16.01 -3.06 2.57
C MET A 300 -15.45 -2.28 3.78
N TRP A 301 -14.45 -1.46 3.58
CA TRP A 301 -13.79 -0.66 4.63
C TRP A 301 -14.07 0.84 4.53
N ALA A 302 -14.85 1.28 3.52
CA ALA A 302 -15.06 2.70 3.18
C ALA A 302 -13.72 3.45 3.02
N GLN A 303 -12.74 2.79 2.41
CA GLN A 303 -11.41 3.36 2.13
C GLN A 303 -11.32 4.02 0.75
N SER A 304 -12.16 3.62 -0.20
CA SER A 304 -12.43 4.27 -1.48
C SER A 304 -13.95 4.36 -1.63
N TRP A 305 -14.42 5.42 -2.28
CA TRP A 305 -15.83 5.66 -2.53
C TRP A 305 -16.16 5.62 -4.03
N SER A 306 -15.26 5.12 -4.87
CA SER A 306 -15.41 5.09 -6.33
C SER A 306 -16.66 4.35 -6.78
N GLU A 307 -17.05 3.28 -6.10
CA GLU A 307 -18.18 2.43 -6.47
C GLU A 307 -19.55 3.11 -6.29
N ILE A 308 -19.61 4.21 -5.54
CA ILE A 308 -20.81 5.04 -5.44
C ILE A 308 -20.81 6.21 -6.43
N TYR A 309 -19.81 6.34 -7.30
CA TYR A 309 -19.76 7.38 -8.32
C TYR A 309 -21.08 7.51 -9.12
N PRO A 310 -21.75 6.41 -9.54
CA PRO A 310 -23.06 6.50 -10.23
C PRO A 310 -24.18 7.10 -9.39
N ILE A 311 -24.07 7.14 -8.05
CA ILE A 311 -25.03 7.75 -7.15
C ILE A 311 -24.76 9.25 -7.01
N VAL A 312 -23.47 9.62 -6.93
CA VAL A 312 -23.04 10.98 -6.53
C VAL A 312 -22.72 11.90 -7.70
N ILE A 313 -22.59 11.36 -8.93
CA ILE A 313 -22.38 12.19 -10.10
C ILE A 313 -23.65 12.97 -10.47
N PRO A 314 -23.61 14.31 -10.57
CA PRO A 314 -24.72 15.09 -11.04
C PRO A 314 -25.15 14.72 -12.46
N GLU A 315 -26.46 14.58 -12.69
CA GLU A 315 -27.03 14.16 -13.98
C GLU A 315 -26.70 15.12 -15.15
N ASP A 316 -26.39 16.37 -14.86
CA ASP A 316 -26.14 17.43 -15.84
C ASP A 316 -24.64 17.62 -16.16
N LEU A 317 -23.73 16.94 -15.45
CA LEU A 317 -22.33 16.97 -15.80
C LEU A 317 -22.04 16.15 -17.07
N PRO A 318 -21.40 16.74 -18.07
CA PRO A 318 -21.01 15.97 -19.24
C PRO A 318 -19.94 14.93 -18.88
N GLY A 319 -20.12 13.72 -19.35
CA GLY A 319 -19.07 12.70 -19.32
C GLY A 319 -17.89 13.09 -20.24
N PRO A 320 -16.77 12.35 -20.16
CA PRO A 320 -15.65 12.54 -21.08
C PRO A 320 -16.10 12.38 -22.53
N SER A 321 -15.51 13.18 -23.45
CA SER A 321 -15.85 13.18 -24.89
C SER A 321 -15.29 11.97 -25.65
N TYR A 322 -14.55 11.09 -24.99
CA TYR A 322 -13.98 9.86 -25.54
C TYR A 322 -13.96 8.76 -24.48
N ASP A 323 -13.95 7.53 -24.91
CA ASP A 323 -13.64 6.35 -24.10
C ASP A 323 -12.23 5.88 -24.45
N LEU A 324 -11.30 5.89 -23.49
CA LEU A 324 -9.90 5.52 -23.75
C LEU A 324 -9.79 4.05 -24.18
N THR A 325 -10.60 3.15 -23.64
CA THR A 325 -10.63 1.74 -24.05
C THR A 325 -11.03 1.61 -25.52
N GLU A 326 -12.07 2.32 -25.95
CA GLU A 326 -12.47 2.34 -27.36
C GLU A 326 -11.35 2.93 -28.23
N GLN A 327 -10.71 4.02 -27.81
CA GLN A 327 -9.60 4.62 -28.56
C GLN A 327 -8.40 3.68 -28.71
N LEU A 328 -8.04 2.94 -27.65
CA LEU A 328 -6.97 1.93 -27.72
C LEU A 328 -7.31 0.83 -28.74
N ILE A 329 -8.55 0.32 -28.71
CA ILE A 329 -9.02 -0.72 -29.63
C ILE A 329 -9.04 -0.20 -31.10
N GLU A 330 -9.59 1.00 -31.33
CA GLU A 330 -9.67 1.61 -32.65
C GLU A 330 -8.31 1.92 -33.28
N ASN A 331 -7.29 2.16 -32.44
CA ASN A 331 -5.91 2.41 -32.87
C ASN A 331 -5.03 1.15 -32.88
N ASP A 332 -5.65 -0.05 -32.91
CA ASP A 332 -4.97 -1.35 -32.99
C ASP A 332 -3.90 -1.53 -31.89
N TYR A 333 -4.21 -1.11 -30.65
CA TYR A 333 -3.35 -1.40 -29.51
C TYR A 333 -3.48 -2.88 -29.12
N ASP A 334 -2.37 -3.44 -28.75
CA ASP A 334 -2.26 -4.73 -28.06
C ASP A 334 -1.45 -4.54 -26.75
N PRO A 335 -1.39 -5.53 -25.86
CA PRO A 335 -0.64 -5.42 -24.62
C PRO A 335 0.82 -4.99 -24.77
N ILE A 336 1.50 -5.43 -25.83
CA ILE A 336 2.91 -5.07 -26.08
C ILE A 336 3.00 -3.58 -26.46
N LYS A 337 2.14 -3.11 -27.37
CA LYS A 337 2.09 -1.71 -27.76
C LYS A 337 1.74 -0.77 -26.60
N MET A 338 0.93 -1.23 -25.63
CA MET A 338 0.68 -0.47 -24.40
C MET A 338 1.96 -0.29 -23.59
N VAL A 339 2.78 -1.34 -23.43
CA VAL A 339 4.07 -1.26 -22.75
C VAL A 339 5.09 -0.43 -23.53
N GLU A 340 5.14 -0.56 -24.86
CA GLU A 340 5.98 0.29 -25.73
C GLU A 340 5.62 1.78 -25.60
N THR A 341 4.32 2.08 -25.43
CA THR A 341 3.84 3.45 -25.21
C THR A 341 4.30 3.98 -23.85
N GLY A 342 4.22 3.15 -22.80
CA GLY A 342 4.76 3.48 -21.48
C GLY A 342 6.28 3.68 -21.51
N GLU A 343 7.04 2.82 -22.20
CA GLU A 343 8.49 3.03 -22.40
C GLU A 343 8.77 4.35 -23.12
N ALA A 344 8.00 4.66 -24.18
CA ALA A 344 8.13 5.91 -24.93
C ALA A 344 7.88 7.14 -24.04
N PHE A 345 6.99 7.04 -23.04
CA PHE A 345 6.79 8.10 -22.05
C PHE A 345 8.10 8.38 -21.29
N PHE A 346 8.74 7.36 -20.71
CA PHE A 346 9.99 7.52 -19.97
C PHE A 346 11.15 7.95 -20.89
N SER A 347 11.24 7.41 -22.11
CA SER A 347 12.24 7.79 -23.09
C SER A 347 12.11 9.25 -23.50
N SER A 348 10.87 9.78 -23.56
CA SER A 348 10.61 11.19 -23.83
C SER A 348 11.12 12.14 -22.74
N LEU A 349 11.25 11.63 -21.50
CA LEU A 349 11.87 12.32 -20.37
C LEU A 349 13.41 12.20 -20.37
N GLY A 350 14.00 11.44 -21.28
CA GLY A 350 15.44 11.20 -21.37
C GLY A 350 15.94 9.97 -20.58
N PHE A 351 15.05 9.12 -20.06
CA PHE A 351 15.44 7.83 -19.51
C PHE A 351 15.89 6.88 -20.62
N ARG A 352 16.76 5.95 -20.29
CA ARG A 352 17.22 4.93 -21.25
C ARG A 352 16.12 3.92 -21.53
N GLU A 353 16.02 3.46 -22.76
CA GLU A 353 15.13 2.37 -23.16
C GLU A 353 15.26 1.16 -22.23
N LEU A 354 14.19 0.40 -22.09
CA LEU A 354 14.17 -0.84 -21.31
C LEU A 354 15.17 -1.85 -21.90
N PRO A 355 15.83 -2.65 -21.06
CA PRO A 355 16.81 -3.62 -21.55
C PRO A 355 16.12 -4.74 -22.34
N GLU A 356 16.85 -5.38 -23.27
CA GLU A 356 16.34 -6.52 -24.07
C GLU A 356 15.78 -7.64 -23.14
N THR A 357 16.41 -7.85 -21.98
CA THR A 357 15.96 -8.81 -20.95
C THR A 357 14.57 -8.51 -20.42
N PHE A 358 14.15 -7.25 -20.36
CA PHE A 358 12.79 -6.87 -19.95
C PHE A 358 11.75 -7.45 -20.94
N TRP A 359 11.95 -7.24 -22.24
CA TRP A 359 11.04 -7.73 -23.27
C TRP A 359 11.03 -9.26 -23.41
N GLU A 360 12.18 -9.90 -23.18
CA GLU A 360 12.29 -11.36 -23.23
C GLU A 360 11.70 -12.08 -22.01
N ARG A 361 11.68 -11.43 -20.84
CA ARG A 361 11.44 -12.11 -19.56
C ARG A 361 10.21 -11.62 -18.80
N SER A 362 9.67 -10.44 -19.12
CA SER A 362 8.43 -9.96 -18.53
C SER A 362 7.24 -10.86 -18.88
N MET A 363 6.27 -10.93 -17.99
CA MET A 363 4.98 -11.56 -18.27
C MET A 363 3.94 -10.46 -18.51
N ILE A 364 3.87 -9.98 -19.74
CA ILE A 364 2.96 -8.89 -20.14
C ILE A 364 1.55 -9.40 -20.39
N VAL A 365 1.42 -10.61 -20.94
CA VAL A 365 0.13 -11.24 -21.23
C VAL A 365 -0.04 -12.53 -20.45
N ARG A 366 -1.28 -12.87 -20.16
CA ARG A 366 -1.60 -14.14 -19.51
C ARG A 366 -1.15 -15.31 -20.38
N PRO A 367 -0.29 -16.23 -19.87
CA PRO A 367 0.09 -17.41 -20.60
C PRO A 367 -1.11 -18.36 -20.80
N PRO A 368 -1.11 -19.17 -21.89
CA PRO A 368 -2.21 -20.10 -22.15
C PRO A 368 -2.29 -21.19 -21.06
N ALA A 369 -3.53 -21.63 -20.79
CA ALA A 369 -3.77 -22.77 -19.91
C ALA A 369 -2.99 -24.01 -20.38
N PRO A 370 -2.52 -24.89 -19.47
CA PRO A 370 -2.89 -24.97 -18.05
C PRO A 370 -1.97 -24.18 -17.07
N ARG A 371 -1.15 -23.26 -17.55
CA ARG A 371 -0.23 -22.49 -16.71
C ARG A 371 -1.00 -21.49 -15.86
N GLU A 372 -0.96 -21.67 -14.52
CA GLU A 372 -1.55 -20.74 -13.56
C GLU A 372 -0.52 -19.70 -13.13
N VAL A 373 -0.98 -18.44 -13.00
CA VAL A 373 -0.14 -17.28 -12.71
C VAL A 373 -0.86 -16.29 -11.78
N VAL A 374 -0.09 -15.44 -11.11
CA VAL A 374 -0.63 -14.27 -10.41
C VAL A 374 -0.79 -13.12 -11.41
N CYS A 375 -2.03 -12.77 -11.77
CA CYS A 375 -2.31 -11.71 -12.76
C CYS A 375 -2.16 -10.28 -12.20
N HIS A 376 -2.25 -10.09 -10.87
CA HIS A 376 -2.07 -8.77 -10.27
C HIS A 376 -0.74 -8.13 -10.73
N ALA A 377 -0.82 -6.90 -11.24
CA ALA A 377 0.34 -6.18 -11.78
C ALA A 377 1.44 -6.01 -10.71
N SER A 378 2.69 -6.07 -11.14
CA SER A 378 3.85 -5.83 -10.27
C SER A 378 5.13 -5.67 -11.07
N ALA A 379 5.98 -4.76 -10.61
CA ALA A 379 7.32 -4.53 -11.13
C ALA A 379 8.37 -5.30 -10.30
N TRP A 380 9.37 -5.83 -10.97
CA TRP A 380 10.38 -6.72 -10.39
C TRP A 380 11.79 -6.26 -10.75
N ASP A 381 12.68 -6.25 -9.77
CA ASP A 381 14.13 -6.24 -9.95
C ASP A 381 14.66 -7.63 -9.52
N VAL A 382 15.19 -8.39 -10.47
CA VAL A 382 15.51 -9.81 -10.26
C VAL A 382 16.98 -10.01 -9.90
N ASP A 383 17.86 -9.11 -10.35
CA ASP A 383 19.30 -9.24 -10.14
C ASP A 383 19.96 -8.04 -9.44
N ASP A 384 19.17 -7.05 -9.02
CA ASP A 384 19.63 -5.78 -8.44
C ASP A 384 20.53 -4.96 -9.40
N GLU A 385 20.40 -5.18 -10.71
CA GLU A 385 21.24 -4.52 -11.74
C GLU A 385 20.41 -4.07 -12.96
N GLU A 386 20.14 -4.96 -13.94
CA GLU A 386 19.45 -4.63 -15.18
C GLU A 386 18.35 -5.65 -15.56
N ASP A 387 18.17 -6.75 -14.81
CA ASP A 387 17.09 -7.71 -15.04
C ASP A 387 15.80 -7.24 -14.33
N ILE A 388 15.27 -6.12 -14.83
CA ILE A 388 13.96 -5.60 -14.41
C ILE A 388 12.86 -6.21 -15.26
N ARG A 389 11.67 -6.42 -14.68
CA ARG A 389 10.53 -7.04 -15.35
C ARG A 389 9.23 -6.47 -14.84
N ILE A 390 8.16 -6.58 -15.65
CA ILE A 390 6.78 -6.47 -15.17
C ILE A 390 6.08 -7.84 -15.27
N LYS A 391 5.12 -8.04 -14.39
CA LYS A 391 4.20 -9.17 -14.40
C LYS A 391 2.78 -8.63 -14.31
N MET A 392 2.00 -8.85 -15.36
CA MET A 392 0.56 -8.61 -15.36
C MET A 392 -0.09 -9.44 -16.49
N CYS A 393 -1.41 -9.58 -16.43
CA CYS A 393 -2.21 -10.18 -17.48
C CYS A 393 -2.90 -9.06 -18.26
N THR A 394 -2.14 -8.27 -18.97
CA THR A 394 -2.60 -7.03 -19.59
C THR A 394 -3.70 -7.30 -20.62
N GLU A 395 -4.79 -6.57 -20.48
CA GLU A 395 -5.89 -6.46 -21.42
C GLU A 395 -5.93 -5.06 -22.04
N VAL A 396 -6.50 -4.93 -23.23
CA VAL A 396 -6.58 -3.62 -23.88
C VAL A 396 -7.75 -2.83 -23.32
N ASN A 397 -7.48 -2.05 -22.30
CA ASN A 397 -8.43 -1.17 -21.63
C ASN A 397 -7.73 0.03 -20.97
N ALA A 398 -8.51 1.03 -20.55
CA ALA A 398 -8.01 2.26 -19.94
C ALA A 398 -7.27 2.00 -18.62
N GLU A 399 -7.78 1.10 -17.78
CA GLU A 399 -7.21 0.77 -16.47
C GLU A 399 -5.81 0.16 -16.62
N ASP A 400 -5.66 -0.86 -17.48
CA ASP A 400 -4.39 -1.52 -17.70
C ASP A 400 -3.38 -0.60 -18.40
N PHE A 401 -3.86 0.34 -19.25
CA PHE A 401 -2.99 1.35 -19.85
C PHE A 401 -2.36 2.25 -18.77
N MET A 402 -3.16 2.70 -17.78
CA MET A 402 -2.67 3.46 -16.63
C MET A 402 -1.72 2.62 -15.77
N THR A 403 -2.09 1.38 -15.49
CA THR A 403 -1.31 0.44 -14.67
C THR A 403 0.05 0.13 -15.28
N VAL A 404 0.14 -0.07 -16.59
CA VAL A 404 1.43 -0.24 -17.28
C VAL A 404 2.38 0.94 -17.03
N HIS A 405 1.90 2.16 -17.15
CA HIS A 405 2.70 3.36 -16.88
C HIS A 405 3.15 3.44 -15.41
N HIS A 406 2.27 3.09 -14.48
CA HIS A 406 2.57 3.01 -13.05
C HIS A 406 3.67 1.97 -12.75
N GLU A 407 3.53 0.75 -13.25
CA GLU A 407 4.49 -0.34 -13.02
C GLU A 407 5.88 -0.04 -13.62
N LEU A 408 5.91 0.60 -14.78
CA LEU A 408 7.16 1.08 -15.35
C LEU A 408 7.83 2.15 -14.48
N GLY A 409 7.05 2.98 -13.77
CA GLY A 409 7.58 3.91 -12.75
C GLY A 409 8.42 3.19 -11.71
N HIS A 410 7.95 2.06 -11.21
CA HIS A 410 8.72 1.21 -10.30
C HIS A 410 9.99 0.66 -10.95
N ASN A 411 9.92 0.16 -12.18
CA ASN A 411 11.08 -0.40 -12.88
C ASN A 411 12.17 0.65 -13.13
N TYR A 412 11.79 1.86 -13.55
CA TYR A 412 12.75 2.94 -13.74
C TYR A 412 13.38 3.41 -12.43
N TYR A 413 12.63 3.38 -11.32
CA TYR A 413 13.19 3.66 -9.99
C TYR A 413 14.17 2.56 -9.55
N GLN A 414 13.78 1.27 -9.69
CA GLN A 414 14.65 0.13 -9.41
C GLN A 414 15.98 0.22 -10.16
N ARG A 415 15.90 0.55 -11.45
CA ARG A 415 17.08 0.71 -12.31
C ARG A 415 17.93 1.92 -11.94
N ALA A 416 17.34 3.00 -11.45
CA ALA A 416 18.05 4.21 -11.09
C ALA A 416 18.96 4.01 -9.87
N TYR A 417 18.48 3.35 -8.82
CA TYR A 417 19.25 3.13 -7.58
C TYR A 417 20.14 1.88 -7.59
N LYS A 418 20.36 1.24 -8.72
CA LYS A 418 21.15 -0.01 -8.83
C LYS A 418 22.58 0.07 -8.28
N ASP A 419 23.17 1.26 -8.29
CA ASP A 419 24.57 1.49 -7.93
C ASP A 419 24.76 1.80 -6.42
N VAL A 420 23.68 1.93 -5.61
CA VAL A 420 23.81 2.09 -4.17
C VAL A 420 23.98 0.74 -3.46
N ASP A 421 24.42 0.77 -2.19
CA ASP A 421 24.51 -0.42 -1.36
C ASP A 421 23.14 -1.14 -1.26
N PHE A 422 23.13 -2.47 -1.17
CA PHE A 422 21.91 -3.27 -1.19
C PHE A 422 20.87 -2.83 -0.14
N ILE A 423 21.31 -2.49 1.07
CA ILE A 423 20.42 -2.01 2.14
C ILE A 423 19.66 -0.74 1.74
N TYR A 424 20.19 0.03 0.79
CA TYR A 424 19.59 1.27 0.29
C TYR A 424 18.84 1.12 -1.05
N LYS A 425 18.82 -0.06 -1.67
CA LYS A 425 18.10 -0.32 -2.92
C LYS A 425 16.59 -0.40 -2.68
N THR A 426 15.99 0.74 -2.40
CA THR A 426 14.56 0.97 -2.21
C THR A 426 14.29 2.47 -2.33
N GLY A 427 13.01 2.90 -2.32
CA GLY A 427 12.68 4.33 -2.27
C GLY A 427 13.23 5.02 -1.01
N ALA A 428 13.35 6.33 -1.05
CA ALA A 428 13.88 7.13 0.07
C ALA A 428 13.17 6.83 1.40
N HIS A 429 11.85 6.64 1.34
CA HIS A 429 11.04 5.88 2.29
C HIS A 429 9.95 5.09 1.54
N ASP A 430 9.17 4.27 2.22
CA ASP A 430 8.25 3.30 1.62
C ASP A 430 7.07 3.92 0.82
N GLY A 431 6.78 5.21 0.98
CA GLY A 431 5.80 5.94 0.17
C GLY A 431 6.32 6.45 -1.19
N PHE A 432 7.65 6.50 -1.40
CA PHE A 432 8.20 7.08 -2.65
C PHE A 432 7.96 6.21 -3.87
N HIS A 433 8.04 4.88 -3.75
CA HIS A 433 7.84 4.00 -4.90
C HIS A 433 6.45 4.14 -5.51
N GLU A 434 5.42 4.07 -4.68
CA GLU A 434 4.03 4.24 -5.10
C GLU A 434 3.79 5.65 -5.66
N ALA A 435 4.35 6.67 -4.99
CA ALA A 435 4.23 8.05 -5.45
C ALA A 435 4.83 8.30 -6.84
N ILE A 436 5.89 7.59 -7.22
CA ILE A 436 6.49 7.70 -8.56
C ILE A 436 5.62 7.01 -9.61
N GLY A 437 5.11 5.82 -9.37
CA GLY A 437 4.15 5.17 -10.28
C GLY A 437 2.93 6.07 -10.52
N ASP A 438 2.37 6.60 -9.45
CA ASP A 438 1.21 7.49 -9.52
C ASP A 438 1.50 8.87 -10.13
N LEU A 439 2.71 9.43 -9.96
CA LEU A 439 3.14 10.64 -10.67
C LEU A 439 3.00 10.48 -12.19
N ILE A 440 3.42 9.32 -12.71
CA ILE A 440 3.33 9.03 -14.14
C ILE A 440 1.87 8.87 -14.55
N SER A 441 1.07 8.13 -13.76
CA SER A 441 -0.37 7.98 -14.00
C SER A 441 -1.11 9.32 -14.03
N LEU A 442 -0.79 10.26 -13.14
CA LEU A 442 -1.36 11.63 -13.13
C LEU A 442 -1.00 12.43 -14.41
N SER A 443 0.06 12.06 -15.10
CA SER A 443 0.48 12.69 -16.36
C SER A 443 -0.19 12.12 -17.61
N ILE A 444 -0.99 11.06 -17.47
CA ILE A 444 -1.81 10.49 -18.57
C ILE A 444 -3.09 11.30 -18.68
N THR A 445 -2.95 12.51 -19.18
CA THR A 445 -4.04 13.47 -19.34
C THR A 445 -4.56 13.45 -20.78
N PRO A 446 -5.73 14.04 -21.07
CA PRO A 446 -6.20 14.19 -22.46
C PRO A 446 -5.17 14.86 -23.39
N HIS A 447 -4.36 15.76 -22.85
CA HIS A 447 -3.30 16.40 -23.61
C HIS A 447 -2.17 15.43 -23.99
N TYR A 448 -1.79 14.53 -23.08
CA TYR A 448 -0.86 13.44 -23.40
C TYR A 448 -1.43 12.50 -24.47
N LEU A 449 -2.70 12.13 -24.34
CA LEU A 449 -3.35 11.23 -25.31
C LEU A 449 -3.42 11.86 -26.72
N GLU A 450 -3.64 13.18 -26.81
CA GLU A 450 -3.57 13.93 -28.04
C GLU A 450 -2.15 13.93 -28.62
N GLN A 451 -1.13 14.21 -27.80
CA GLN A 451 0.27 14.23 -28.23
C GLN A 451 0.75 12.90 -28.82
N ILE A 452 0.25 11.77 -28.31
CA ILE A 452 0.58 10.43 -28.84
C ILE A 452 -0.39 9.97 -29.94
N GLY A 453 -1.38 10.79 -30.29
CA GLY A 453 -2.34 10.53 -31.38
C GLY A 453 -3.42 9.51 -31.08
N LEU A 454 -3.72 9.28 -29.80
CA LEU A 454 -4.84 8.44 -29.39
C LEU A 454 -6.19 9.16 -29.45
N ILE A 455 -6.20 10.49 -29.29
CA ILE A 455 -7.37 11.33 -29.47
C ILE A 455 -7.02 12.54 -30.35
N GLU A 456 -8.04 13.13 -30.95
CA GLU A 456 -7.89 14.37 -31.75
C GLU A 456 -8.05 15.61 -30.83
N GLU A 457 -7.53 16.77 -31.24
CA GLU A 457 -7.59 18.03 -30.48
C GLU A 457 -9.04 18.42 -30.09
N ASP A 458 -10.02 18.15 -30.97
CA ASP A 458 -11.43 18.45 -30.72
C ASP A 458 -12.12 17.47 -29.76
N GLN A 459 -11.48 16.36 -29.41
CA GLN A 459 -11.92 15.40 -28.39
C GLN A 459 -11.39 15.75 -26.99
N ILE A 460 -10.46 16.73 -26.83
CA ILE A 460 -10.01 17.17 -25.52
C ILE A 460 -11.21 17.75 -24.75
N PRO A 461 -11.56 17.20 -23.57
CA PRO A 461 -12.74 17.62 -22.82
C PRO A 461 -12.69 19.11 -22.42
N GLY A 462 -13.86 19.77 -22.43
CA GLY A 462 -14.02 21.12 -21.87
C GLY A 462 -13.93 21.13 -20.35
N ALA A 463 -13.89 22.32 -19.76
CA ALA A 463 -13.77 22.48 -18.31
C ALA A 463 -14.92 21.83 -17.49
N ASP A 464 -16.13 21.77 -18.07
CA ASP A 464 -17.29 21.15 -17.39
C ASP A 464 -17.13 19.62 -17.25
N ALA A 465 -16.44 18.97 -18.20
CA ALA A 465 -16.17 17.53 -18.13
C ALA A 465 -15.03 17.19 -17.15
N ASP A 466 -14.17 18.14 -16.79
CA ASP A 466 -13.14 17.92 -15.76
C ASP A 466 -13.75 17.63 -14.40
N LEU A 467 -14.93 18.23 -14.08
CA LEU A 467 -15.56 18.01 -12.78
C LEU A 467 -15.94 16.54 -12.55
N ALA A 468 -16.45 15.88 -13.57
CA ALA A 468 -16.80 14.45 -13.50
C ALA A 468 -15.54 13.59 -13.24
N LEU A 469 -14.45 13.86 -13.95
CA LEU A 469 -13.17 13.18 -13.76
C LEU A 469 -12.58 13.45 -12.37
N LEU A 470 -12.55 14.71 -11.95
CA LEU A 470 -12.03 15.12 -10.65
C LEU A 470 -12.86 14.54 -9.50
N LEU A 471 -14.19 14.47 -9.63
CA LEU A 471 -15.06 13.84 -8.64
C LEU A 471 -14.75 12.35 -8.51
N ASN A 472 -14.64 11.62 -9.62
CA ASN A 472 -14.27 10.21 -9.58
C ASN A 472 -12.90 9.99 -8.92
N THR A 473 -11.92 10.80 -9.27
CA THR A 473 -10.58 10.76 -8.67
C THR A 473 -10.63 11.10 -7.17
N ALA A 474 -11.44 12.08 -6.74
CA ALA A 474 -11.57 12.44 -5.34
C ALA A 474 -12.25 11.34 -4.50
N LEU A 475 -13.25 10.66 -5.05
CA LEU A 475 -13.89 9.50 -4.40
C LEU A 475 -12.90 8.35 -4.13
N ASP A 476 -11.86 8.22 -4.94
CA ASP A 476 -10.76 7.28 -4.69
C ASP A 476 -9.68 7.90 -3.79
N LYS A 477 -9.00 8.92 -4.27
CA LYS A 477 -7.76 9.43 -3.68
C LYS A 477 -7.99 10.24 -2.40
N ILE A 478 -9.02 11.09 -2.34
CA ILE A 478 -9.27 11.96 -1.19
C ILE A 478 -10.01 11.21 -0.08
N ALA A 479 -10.99 10.38 -0.41
CA ALA A 479 -11.68 9.53 0.54
C ALA A 479 -10.74 8.57 1.27
N PHE A 480 -9.64 8.15 0.62
CA PHE A 480 -8.65 7.24 1.17
C PHE A 480 -7.79 7.85 2.30
N LEU A 481 -7.45 9.13 2.20
CA LEU A 481 -6.48 9.78 3.09
C LEU A 481 -6.81 9.64 4.58
N PRO A 482 -8.03 10.00 5.06
CA PRO A 482 -8.36 9.86 6.48
C PRO A 482 -8.49 8.42 6.94
N PHE A 483 -8.78 7.47 6.04
CA PHE A 483 -8.72 6.05 6.34
C PHE A 483 -7.28 5.60 6.59
N ALA A 484 -6.36 5.99 5.71
CA ALA A 484 -4.97 5.59 5.81
C ALA A 484 -4.31 6.03 7.12
N ILE A 485 -4.54 7.28 7.53
CA ILE A 485 -4.02 7.76 8.84
C ILE A 485 -4.72 7.08 10.02
N THR A 486 -6.01 6.78 9.91
CA THR A 486 -6.78 6.11 10.98
C THR A 486 -6.20 4.74 11.32
N VAL A 487 -5.83 3.96 10.29
CA VAL A 487 -5.28 2.60 10.48
C VAL A 487 -4.02 2.63 11.34
N ASP A 488 -3.07 3.50 11.03
CA ASP A 488 -1.80 3.52 11.76
C ASP A 488 -1.87 4.33 13.05
N GLN A 489 -2.64 5.41 13.13
CA GLN A 489 -2.89 6.08 14.41
C GLN A 489 -3.54 5.15 15.43
N TRP A 490 -4.46 4.26 15.00
CA TRP A 490 -5.01 3.23 15.86
C TRP A 490 -3.92 2.23 16.27
N ARG A 491 -3.12 1.72 15.32
CA ARG A 491 -2.03 0.78 15.63
C ARG A 491 -0.96 1.37 16.53
N TRP A 492 -0.56 2.62 16.32
CA TRP A 492 0.41 3.27 17.22
C TRP A 492 -0.10 3.30 18.66
N SER A 493 -1.37 3.65 18.86
CA SER A 493 -1.97 3.66 20.20
C SER A 493 -2.12 2.25 20.81
N VAL A 494 -2.23 1.20 20.01
CA VAL A 494 -2.21 -0.20 20.46
C VAL A 494 -0.78 -0.63 20.81
N LEU A 495 0.17 -0.30 19.95
CA LEU A 495 1.58 -0.68 20.09
C LEU A 495 2.30 0.07 21.21
N ASP A 496 1.92 1.33 21.50
CA ASP A 496 2.44 2.07 22.66
C ASP A 496 1.72 1.76 23.97
N GLY A 497 0.65 0.96 23.92
CA GLY A 497 -0.13 0.51 25.06
C GLY A 497 -1.17 1.51 25.57
N SER A 498 -1.35 2.67 24.93
CA SER A 498 -2.38 3.66 25.30
C SER A 498 -3.80 3.18 24.98
N THR A 499 -3.94 2.23 24.05
CA THR A 499 -5.20 1.53 23.75
C THR A 499 -5.09 0.06 24.16
N PRO A 500 -5.65 -0.34 25.34
CA PRO A 500 -5.62 -1.72 25.78
C PRO A 500 -6.61 -2.61 25.02
N PRO A 501 -6.46 -3.96 25.04
CA PRO A 501 -7.25 -4.89 24.22
C PRO A 501 -8.77 -4.76 24.37
N GLU A 502 -9.27 -4.46 25.54
CA GLU A 502 -10.70 -4.25 25.80
C GLU A 502 -11.27 -3.01 25.11
N GLN A 503 -10.43 -2.07 24.69
CA GLN A 503 -10.83 -0.83 24.00
C GLN A 503 -10.52 -0.83 22.50
N TYR A 504 -9.97 -1.92 21.94
CA TYR A 504 -9.55 -1.96 20.53
C TYR A 504 -10.66 -1.52 19.56
N ASN A 505 -11.86 -2.07 19.70
CA ASN A 505 -12.97 -1.75 18.82
C ASN A 505 -13.57 -0.35 19.08
N GLU A 506 -13.67 0.06 20.34
CA GLU A 506 -14.17 1.39 20.72
C GLU A 506 -13.25 2.49 20.12
N LYS A 507 -11.94 2.39 20.37
CA LYS A 507 -10.96 3.38 19.87
C LYS A 507 -10.81 3.37 18.36
N TRP A 508 -11.05 2.25 17.69
CA TRP A 508 -11.15 2.19 16.24
C TRP A 508 -12.28 3.08 15.73
N TRP A 509 -13.48 2.93 16.26
CA TRP A 509 -14.66 3.67 15.81
C TRP A 509 -14.64 5.14 16.25
N GLU A 510 -14.05 5.47 17.40
CA GLU A 510 -13.79 6.87 17.77
C GLU A 510 -12.91 7.57 16.73
N ARG A 511 -11.84 6.91 16.26
CA ARG A 511 -10.97 7.47 15.22
C ARG A 511 -11.64 7.52 13.84
N ARG A 512 -12.41 6.48 13.49
CA ARG A 512 -13.19 6.48 12.24
C ARG A 512 -14.17 7.64 12.21
N LEU A 513 -14.85 7.90 13.30
CA LEU A 513 -15.74 9.07 13.43
C LEU A 513 -14.95 10.38 13.35
N ALA A 514 -13.87 10.51 14.11
CA ALA A 514 -13.08 11.74 14.15
C ALA A 514 -12.44 12.09 12.80
N ASN A 515 -11.76 11.13 12.15
CA ASN A 515 -11.00 11.38 10.93
C ASN A 515 -11.85 11.31 9.66
N GLN A 516 -12.85 10.41 9.61
CA GLN A 516 -13.61 10.14 8.38
C GLN A 516 -15.08 10.58 8.45
N GLY A 517 -15.60 10.96 9.63
CA GLY A 517 -17.02 11.26 9.76
C GLY A 517 -17.94 10.09 9.45
N ILE A 518 -17.52 8.86 9.73
CA ILE A 518 -18.31 7.65 9.45
C ILE A 518 -18.62 6.84 10.71
N VAL A 519 -19.71 6.11 10.67
CA VAL A 519 -20.18 5.24 11.76
C VAL A 519 -20.56 3.86 11.24
N PRO A 520 -20.55 2.82 12.09
CA PRO A 520 -21.10 1.51 11.70
C PRO A 520 -22.61 1.61 11.46
N PRO A 521 -23.20 0.73 10.62
CA PRO A 521 -24.65 0.72 10.35
C PRO A 521 -25.52 0.42 11.59
N ALA A 522 -24.94 -0.28 12.59
CA ALA A 522 -25.58 -0.61 13.85
C ALA A 522 -24.55 -0.64 14.98
N PRO A 523 -24.98 -0.55 16.27
CA PRO A 523 -24.09 -0.69 17.43
C PRO A 523 -23.31 -2.00 17.36
N ARG A 524 -21.99 -1.91 17.61
CA ARG A 524 -21.11 -3.08 17.54
C ARG A 524 -21.21 -3.94 18.81
N PRO A 525 -21.11 -5.27 18.69
CA PRO A 525 -21.05 -6.17 19.85
C PRO A 525 -19.84 -5.87 20.76
N ASP A 526 -19.94 -6.22 22.05
CA ASP A 526 -18.88 -5.99 23.03
C ASP A 526 -17.59 -6.77 22.72
N ASP A 527 -17.71 -7.92 22.05
CA ASP A 527 -16.59 -8.77 21.63
C ASP A 527 -16.05 -8.43 20.24
N ALA A 528 -16.59 -7.42 19.57
CA ALA A 528 -16.15 -7.03 18.23
C ALA A 528 -14.66 -6.67 18.17
N PHE A 529 -14.06 -6.97 17.02
CA PHE A 529 -12.70 -6.60 16.68
C PHE A 529 -12.64 -6.15 15.19
N ASP A 530 -13.41 -5.11 14.85
CA ASP A 530 -13.58 -4.61 13.47
C ASP A 530 -12.28 -4.21 12.78
N PRO A 531 -11.24 -3.64 13.45
CA PRO A 531 -9.94 -3.43 12.81
C PRO A 531 -9.34 -4.72 12.25
N GLY A 532 -9.52 -5.85 12.92
CA GLY A 532 -9.04 -7.16 12.44
C GLY A 532 -9.71 -7.66 11.14
N ALA A 533 -10.83 -7.05 10.74
CA ALA A 533 -11.49 -7.33 9.46
C ALA A 533 -10.83 -6.62 8.25
N LYS A 534 -9.74 -5.86 8.46
CA LYS A 534 -8.90 -5.28 7.40
C LYS A 534 -7.57 -6.02 7.37
N TYR A 535 -7.22 -6.63 6.21
CA TYR A 535 -6.03 -7.49 6.04
C TYR A 535 -4.75 -6.93 6.66
N HIS A 536 -4.48 -5.64 6.51
CA HIS A 536 -3.26 -4.98 6.98
C HIS A 536 -3.11 -4.99 8.51
N ILE A 537 -4.17 -5.28 9.26
CA ILE A 537 -4.12 -5.43 10.70
C ILE A 537 -3.62 -6.85 11.08
N PRO A 538 -4.29 -7.96 10.73
CA PRO A 538 -3.77 -9.30 10.99
C PRO A 538 -2.50 -9.62 10.18
N GLY A 539 -2.35 -9.08 8.99
CA GLY A 539 -1.15 -9.21 8.13
C GLY A 539 0.01 -8.29 8.51
N ASN A 540 -0.19 -7.40 9.50
CA ASN A 540 0.84 -6.52 10.09
C ASN A 540 1.61 -5.63 9.10
N THR A 541 0.95 -5.16 8.04
CA THR A 541 1.56 -4.26 7.06
C THR A 541 1.44 -2.81 7.54
N PRO A 542 2.55 -2.07 7.78
CA PRO A 542 2.50 -0.64 8.08
C PRO A 542 1.74 0.12 7.01
N TYR A 543 0.86 1.06 7.41
CA TYR A 543 -0.11 1.68 6.51
C TYR A 543 0.18 3.14 6.17
N LEU A 544 1.00 3.82 6.97
CA LEU A 544 1.39 5.22 6.77
C LEU A 544 1.98 5.47 5.38
N ARG A 545 2.67 4.48 4.80
CA ARG A 545 3.22 4.54 3.44
C ARG A 545 2.22 4.95 2.39
N TYR A 546 0.97 4.50 2.51
CA TYR A 546 -0.10 4.82 1.55
C TYR A 546 -0.58 6.26 1.71
N PHE A 547 -0.71 6.77 2.95
CA PHE A 547 -1.00 8.17 3.18
C PHE A 547 0.09 9.07 2.58
N LEU A 548 1.35 8.77 2.86
CA LEU A 548 2.47 9.56 2.36
C LEU A 548 2.62 9.48 0.84
N SER A 549 2.36 8.31 0.23
CA SER A 549 2.42 8.19 -1.23
C SER A 549 1.36 9.05 -1.91
N TYR A 550 0.15 9.12 -1.35
CA TYR A 550 -0.92 9.97 -1.89
C TYR A 550 -0.62 11.47 -1.74
N ILE A 551 0.07 11.89 -0.68
CA ILE A 551 0.56 13.27 -0.58
C ILE A 551 1.66 13.54 -1.61
N LEU A 552 2.66 12.66 -1.68
CA LEU A 552 3.84 12.83 -2.51
C LEU A 552 3.53 12.77 -4.01
N GLN A 553 2.62 11.93 -4.47
CA GLN A 553 2.29 11.85 -5.89
C GLN A 553 1.83 13.19 -6.46
N PHE A 554 0.99 13.93 -5.73
CA PHE A 554 0.53 15.25 -6.15
C PHE A 554 1.61 16.31 -6.01
N GLN A 555 2.44 16.24 -4.96
CA GLN A 555 3.58 17.14 -4.79
C GLN A 555 4.61 16.94 -5.90
N PHE A 556 4.90 15.70 -6.26
CA PHE A 556 5.79 15.37 -7.38
C PHE A 556 5.20 15.82 -8.71
N HIS A 557 3.91 15.59 -8.93
CA HIS A 557 3.23 16.04 -10.15
C HIS A 557 3.27 17.55 -10.29
N LYS A 558 2.95 18.28 -9.21
CA LYS A 558 3.06 19.75 -9.21
C LYS A 558 4.50 20.21 -9.53
N ALA A 559 5.50 19.67 -8.84
CA ALA A 559 6.89 20.02 -9.07
C ALA A 559 7.31 19.73 -10.52
N ALA A 560 6.91 18.59 -11.07
CA ALA A 560 7.15 18.22 -12.45
C ALA A 560 6.52 19.21 -13.43
N CYS A 561 5.28 19.62 -13.19
CA CYS A 561 4.56 20.60 -14.01
C CYS A 561 5.19 22.00 -13.91
N ASP A 562 5.63 22.42 -12.73
CA ASP A 562 6.34 23.69 -12.52
C ASP A 562 7.68 23.69 -13.28
N ILE A 563 8.45 22.58 -13.25
CA ILE A 563 9.69 22.41 -14.01
C ILE A 563 9.41 22.46 -15.52
N ALA A 564 8.30 21.82 -15.95
CA ALA A 564 7.88 21.83 -17.35
C ALA A 564 7.38 23.21 -17.82
N GLY A 565 7.18 24.17 -16.92
CA GLY A 565 6.66 25.50 -17.23
C GLY A 565 5.18 25.50 -17.60
N TRP A 566 4.39 24.58 -17.04
CA TRP A 566 2.96 24.49 -17.26
C TRP A 566 2.21 25.67 -16.61
N GLU A 567 1.33 26.35 -17.37
CA GLU A 567 0.53 27.49 -16.90
C GLU A 567 -0.98 27.20 -16.83
N GLY A 568 -1.41 25.96 -17.11
CA GLY A 568 -2.80 25.52 -17.07
C GLY A 568 -3.21 24.91 -15.72
N PRO A 569 -4.47 24.42 -15.60
CA PRO A 569 -4.89 23.66 -14.43
C PRO A 569 -4.02 22.44 -14.20
N LEU A 570 -3.68 22.15 -12.95
CA LEU A 570 -2.70 21.10 -12.61
C LEU A 570 -3.15 19.70 -13.08
N HIS A 571 -4.45 19.38 -12.97
CA HIS A 571 -5.01 18.12 -13.41
C HIS A 571 -4.96 17.87 -14.95
N ARG A 572 -4.62 18.88 -15.73
CA ARG A 572 -4.45 18.78 -17.18
C ARG A 572 -2.99 18.72 -17.62
N CYS A 573 -2.06 18.88 -16.67
CA CYS A 573 -0.64 18.87 -16.95
C CYS A 573 -0.16 17.48 -17.38
N SER A 574 0.61 17.43 -18.45
CA SER A 574 1.44 16.27 -18.81
C SER A 574 2.91 16.69 -18.86
N ILE A 575 3.77 15.83 -18.37
CA ILE A 575 5.22 16.04 -18.40
C ILE A 575 5.88 15.33 -19.57
N TYR A 576 5.11 14.68 -20.44
CA TYR A 576 5.62 13.97 -21.61
C TYR A 576 6.51 14.88 -22.47
N GLY A 577 7.68 14.37 -22.87
CA GLY A 577 8.64 15.10 -23.71
C GLY A 577 9.53 16.10 -22.95
N ASN A 578 9.45 16.20 -21.62
CA ASN A 578 10.24 17.18 -20.88
C ASN A 578 11.50 16.54 -20.25
N GLU A 579 12.64 16.70 -20.94
CA GLU A 579 13.92 16.15 -20.48
C GLU A 579 14.44 16.79 -19.17
N GLU A 580 14.08 18.05 -18.84
CA GLU A 580 14.49 18.68 -17.59
C GLU A 580 13.79 18.04 -16.39
N VAL A 581 12.51 17.72 -16.53
CA VAL A 581 11.76 16.94 -15.52
C VAL A 581 12.45 15.59 -15.33
N GLY A 582 12.73 14.87 -16.43
CA GLY A 582 13.37 13.56 -16.34
C GLY A 582 14.75 13.59 -15.68
N GLN A 583 15.58 14.60 -15.97
CA GLN A 583 16.90 14.75 -15.33
C GLN A 583 16.80 14.96 -13.82
N ARG A 584 15.89 15.83 -13.34
CA ARG A 584 15.70 16.07 -11.92
C ARG A 584 15.06 14.89 -11.22
N LEU A 585 14.09 14.25 -11.86
CA LEU A 585 13.48 13.03 -11.36
C LEU A 585 14.54 11.95 -11.19
N ASN A 586 15.35 11.67 -12.22
CA ASN A 586 16.40 10.65 -12.16
C ASN A 586 17.42 10.92 -11.06
N ALA A 587 17.79 12.19 -10.83
CA ALA A 587 18.69 12.56 -9.74
C ALA A 587 18.15 12.19 -8.35
N MET A 588 16.83 12.29 -8.14
CA MET A 588 16.18 11.81 -6.93
C MET A 588 16.15 10.27 -6.88
N LEU A 589 15.78 9.63 -7.98
CA LEU A 589 15.65 8.17 -8.06
C LEU A 589 16.99 7.45 -7.80
N GLU A 590 18.11 7.98 -8.32
CA GLU A 590 19.46 7.43 -8.13
C GLU A 590 19.91 7.36 -6.67
N MET A 591 19.34 8.20 -5.80
CA MET A 591 19.65 8.17 -4.36
C MET A 591 19.12 6.92 -3.68
N GLY A 592 18.01 6.34 -4.17
CA GLY A 592 17.32 5.28 -3.44
C GLY A 592 17.07 5.70 -1.98
N ALA A 593 17.39 4.83 -1.04
CA ALA A 593 17.38 5.14 0.38
C ALA A 593 18.76 5.51 0.95
N SER A 594 19.77 5.87 0.13
CA SER A 594 21.13 6.19 0.61
C SER A 594 21.20 7.53 1.35
N GLU A 595 20.35 8.48 0.98
CA GLU A 595 20.21 9.77 1.67
C GLU A 595 18.87 9.85 2.43
N PRO A 596 18.75 10.70 3.47
CA PRO A 596 17.45 10.97 4.10
C PRO A 596 16.41 11.45 3.09
N TRP A 597 15.14 11.06 3.29
CA TRP A 597 14.08 11.42 2.35
C TRP A 597 13.93 12.93 2.08
N PRO A 598 14.21 13.87 3.03
CA PRO A 598 14.16 15.29 2.70
C PRO A 598 15.19 15.72 1.64
N ASP A 599 16.36 15.07 1.60
CA ASP A 599 17.39 15.35 0.59
C ASP A 599 16.97 14.83 -0.79
N ALA A 600 16.35 13.65 -0.85
CA ALA A 600 15.78 13.10 -2.07
C ALA A 600 14.62 13.97 -2.58
N LEU A 601 13.73 14.39 -1.69
CA LEU A 601 12.61 15.28 -2.02
C LEU A 601 13.11 16.61 -2.61
N GLU A 602 14.12 17.23 -1.96
CA GLU A 602 14.71 18.51 -2.42
C GLU A 602 15.35 18.39 -3.80
N ALA A 603 15.97 17.26 -4.12
CA ALA A 603 16.63 17.04 -5.41
C ALA A 603 15.65 17.14 -6.60
N PHE A 604 14.40 16.74 -6.40
CA PHE A 604 13.35 16.82 -7.43
C PHE A 604 12.48 18.06 -7.29
N THR A 605 11.94 18.32 -6.10
CA THR A 605 10.92 19.35 -5.88
C THR A 605 11.48 20.72 -5.49
N GLY A 606 12.73 20.78 -5.06
CA GLY A 606 13.36 22.00 -4.53
C GLY A 606 12.96 22.34 -3.09
N THR A 607 12.20 21.47 -2.41
CA THR A 607 11.83 21.63 -0.99
C THR A 607 12.17 20.37 -0.20
N ARG A 608 12.45 20.54 1.09
CA ARG A 608 12.76 19.43 2.03
C ARG A 608 11.53 19.00 2.84
N GLU A 609 10.39 19.63 2.62
CA GLU A 609 9.16 19.40 3.39
C GLU A 609 8.10 18.77 2.49
N MET A 610 7.43 17.73 2.97
CA MET A 610 6.23 17.21 2.32
C MET A 610 5.13 18.27 2.36
N ASP A 611 4.32 18.36 1.32
CA ASP A 611 3.30 19.39 1.18
C ASP A 611 2.02 18.85 0.52
N GLY A 612 0.93 18.84 1.30
CA GLY A 612 -0.41 18.45 0.84
C GLY A 612 -1.13 19.53 0.02
N SER A 613 -0.61 20.76 -0.07
CA SER A 613 -1.28 21.85 -0.80
C SER A 613 -1.38 21.60 -2.32
N ALA A 614 -0.49 20.76 -2.87
CA ALA A 614 -0.56 20.32 -4.27
C ALA A 614 -1.87 19.57 -4.58
N ILE A 615 -2.42 18.82 -3.61
CA ILE A 615 -3.73 18.17 -3.73
C ILE A 615 -4.83 19.22 -3.88
N THR A 616 -4.87 20.22 -3.01
CA THR A 616 -5.86 21.28 -3.07
C THR A 616 -5.79 22.06 -4.39
N GLU A 617 -4.58 22.30 -4.91
CA GLU A 617 -4.39 22.93 -6.22
C GLU A 617 -4.92 22.08 -7.36
N TYR A 618 -4.63 20.77 -7.35
CA TYR A 618 -5.12 19.83 -8.36
C TYR A 618 -6.64 19.77 -8.41
N PHE A 619 -7.30 19.76 -7.24
CA PHE A 619 -8.75 19.65 -7.11
C PHE A 619 -9.48 20.99 -7.03
N THR A 620 -8.82 22.13 -7.26
CA THR A 620 -9.43 23.47 -7.14
C THR A 620 -10.79 23.59 -7.84
N PRO A 621 -10.98 23.14 -9.11
CA PRO A 621 -12.29 23.26 -9.77
C PRO A 621 -13.39 22.46 -9.06
N LEU A 622 -13.07 21.27 -8.55
CA LEU A 622 -14.00 20.44 -7.81
C LEU A 622 -14.34 21.05 -6.45
N ILE A 623 -13.35 21.61 -5.75
CA ILE A 623 -13.56 22.29 -4.46
C ILE A 623 -14.55 23.45 -4.62
N ASP A 624 -14.36 24.26 -5.65
CA ASP A 624 -15.23 25.41 -5.92
C ASP A 624 -16.65 24.95 -6.25
N TYR A 625 -16.79 23.92 -7.07
CA TYR A 625 -18.09 23.30 -7.38
C TYR A 625 -18.78 22.75 -6.12
N MET A 626 -18.09 21.94 -5.31
CA MET A 626 -18.67 21.35 -4.11
C MET A 626 -19.08 22.42 -3.08
N LYS A 627 -18.32 23.52 -2.95
CA LYS A 627 -18.70 24.65 -2.09
C LYS A 627 -20.00 25.32 -2.52
N GLU A 628 -20.21 25.46 -3.84
CA GLU A 628 -21.48 25.99 -4.37
C GLU A 628 -22.63 25.04 -4.07
N GLU A 629 -22.48 23.75 -4.29
CA GLU A 629 -23.48 22.73 -4.01
C GLU A 629 -23.78 22.56 -2.52
N ASN A 630 -22.77 22.73 -1.68
CA ASN A 630 -22.91 22.63 -0.22
C ASN A 630 -23.46 23.92 0.43
N ASP A 631 -23.62 25.01 -0.34
CA ASP A 631 -24.14 26.26 0.25
C ASP A 631 -25.54 26.06 0.85
N GLY A 632 -25.66 26.38 2.13
CA GLY A 632 -26.86 26.19 2.92
C GLY A 632 -27.08 24.76 3.47
N ARG A 633 -26.24 23.79 3.14
CA ARG A 633 -26.22 22.47 3.80
C ARG A 633 -25.57 22.57 5.19
N SER A 634 -25.92 21.65 6.08
CA SER A 634 -25.28 21.53 7.41
C SER A 634 -24.14 20.52 7.31
N CYS A 635 -22.96 20.98 6.95
CA CYS A 635 -21.76 20.14 6.83
C CYS A 635 -21.14 19.81 8.20
N GLY A 636 -20.19 18.85 8.20
CA GLY A 636 -19.58 18.30 9.41
C GLY A 636 -20.40 17.15 10.01
N TRP A 637 -19.81 16.52 11.05
CA TRP A 637 -20.37 15.30 11.64
C TRP A 637 -20.30 15.26 13.18
N GLU A 638 -19.96 16.39 13.84
CA GLU A 638 -19.95 16.55 15.30
C GLU A 638 -21.35 16.57 15.91
#